data_0d83ad4ef5779452dc46f7950b401a92
#
_entry.id   0d83ad4ef5779452dc46f7950b401a92
#
_cell.length_a   1.000
_cell.length_b   1.000
_cell.length_c   1.000
_cell.angle_alpha   90.00
_cell.angle_beta   90.00
_cell.angle_gamma   90.00
#
_symmetry.space_group_name_H-M   'P 1'
#
loop_
_entity.id
_entity.type
_entity.pdbx_description
1 polymer ?
#
loop_
_entity_poly.entity_id
_entity_poly.type
_entity_poly.pdbx_seq_one_letter_code
_entity_poly.pdbx_strand_id
1 'polypeptide(L)'
;MRNLWDDKEADKFSSDDLNLRVYSSRLLGQNPALVLHGGGNTSVKGIYKNIFSEPVETLFIKGSGWDLISIQKEGFAPVRLNQLRKLAELSSLSDSEMVREQKLATLNPSAPNPSVEAILHALIPNKFVDHTHADAVLSVTNTPNGMKKINEIYGSDILIVPYVMPGFILAKKVSSLTKNIDWEKLKGMILMNHGVFSFGDSAKESYTRMISIVSKAENYLKKKNAWKKYAKHKNNPNPLALSKIRCFASRMTGGAVIAKLNSSPEACGFSKLKNSKSLSRSGTLTPDHVIRTKPFAWIIEKDLEKSSESFIKKYENYFSKNNNNGLSKLDNGPKWALWPNVGVLSFGRTNKDANIVKDINNHTIRAMQESESLHKWKPLPENKLFEIEYWELEQAKLKNEKIKLPFQGQIALVTGAASGIGLSCAKSLLDHGCVVAGIDKNPNILSTYEENKNFSGFKCDVTNSSQVKSTIKKIVLKYGGLDKLISNAGVFPESINLASIPEKKWKQDLESNLTSHHHILKHSIPFLKNGIDSAVVFVGTRNVGAPGPGAGTYSIAKSGLTQMARLAAIELAPLNIRVNIVHPDCVYDTEIWTEKVLNERSKQYGITIEEYISRNLLKKPVSSKNVAEAVRFLIGESSSKTTGAQIPVDGGNDRII
;
A
#
# COMPACT_ATOMS: atom_id res chain seq x y z
N MET A 1 20.62 -19.54 -2.61
CA MET A 1 20.59 -18.09 -2.25
C MET A 1 22.00 -17.51 -2.26
N ARG A 2 22.18 -16.23 -2.62
CA ARG A 2 23.49 -15.57 -2.61
C ARG A 2 23.78 -15.02 -1.21
N ASN A 3 24.98 -15.25 -0.68
CA ASN A 3 25.47 -14.56 0.51
C ASN A 3 25.89 -13.13 0.11
N LEU A 4 25.34 -12.11 0.78
CA LEU A 4 25.58 -10.70 0.51
C LEU A 4 26.49 -10.06 1.56
N TRP A 5 27.03 -10.83 2.49
CA TRP A 5 27.98 -10.31 3.49
C TRP A 5 29.22 -9.78 2.78
N ASP A 6 29.60 -8.56 3.13
CA ASP A 6 30.83 -7.91 2.71
C ASP A 6 31.58 -7.39 3.94
N ASP A 7 32.80 -7.84 4.13
CA ASP A 7 33.59 -7.51 5.33
C ASP A 7 33.94 -6.00 5.37
N LYS A 8 34.20 -5.36 4.22
CA LYS A 8 34.50 -3.93 4.16
C LYS A 8 33.28 -3.08 4.51
N GLU A 9 32.09 -3.49 4.11
CA GLU A 9 30.86 -2.81 4.54
C GLU A 9 30.55 -3.09 6.00
N ALA A 10 30.78 -4.30 6.50
CA ALA A 10 30.60 -4.66 7.91
C ALA A 10 31.51 -3.84 8.83
N ASP A 11 32.75 -3.55 8.42
CA ASP A 11 33.71 -2.73 9.19
C ASP A 11 33.17 -1.33 9.50
N LYS A 12 32.34 -0.75 8.64
CA LYS A 12 31.66 0.54 8.89
C LYS A 12 30.68 0.49 10.07
N PHE A 13 30.28 -0.70 10.47
CA PHE A 13 29.34 -0.99 11.56
C PHE A 13 30.04 -1.65 12.76
N SER A 14 31.37 -1.80 12.76
CA SER A 14 32.12 -2.55 13.76
C SER A 14 32.31 -1.82 15.10
N SER A 15 31.80 -0.60 15.26
CA SER A 15 31.94 0.17 16.50
C SER A 15 31.33 -0.52 17.73
N ASP A 16 30.28 -1.31 17.55
CA ASP A 16 29.67 -2.18 18.55
C ASP A 16 28.81 -3.28 17.92
N ASP A 17 28.47 -4.29 18.72
CA ASP A 17 27.68 -5.45 18.27
C ASP A 17 26.27 -5.07 17.80
N LEU A 18 25.67 -4.02 18.37
CA LEU A 18 24.33 -3.56 17.94
C LEU A 18 24.37 -2.92 16.55
N ASN A 19 25.47 -2.22 16.20
CA ASN A 19 25.69 -1.73 14.85
C ASN A 19 25.83 -2.89 13.85
N LEU A 20 26.66 -3.89 14.17
CA LEU A 20 26.79 -5.10 13.34
C LEU A 20 25.45 -5.82 13.21
N ARG A 21 24.62 -5.81 14.27
CA ARG A 21 23.25 -6.35 14.23
C ARG A 21 22.36 -5.58 13.25
N VAL A 22 22.45 -4.24 13.23
CA VAL A 22 21.75 -3.41 12.24
C VAL A 22 22.16 -3.81 10.81
N TYR A 23 23.46 -3.91 10.54
CA TYR A 23 23.97 -4.29 9.22
C TYR A 23 23.45 -5.67 8.78
N SER A 24 23.62 -6.71 9.60
CA SER A 24 23.17 -8.05 9.26
C SER A 24 21.66 -8.17 9.14
N SER A 25 20.89 -7.44 9.92
CA SER A 25 19.43 -7.37 9.80
C SER A 25 18.99 -6.76 8.47
N ARG A 26 19.66 -5.69 8.03
CA ARG A 26 19.39 -5.07 6.73
C ARG A 26 19.72 -6.01 5.57
N LEU A 27 20.78 -6.82 5.67
CA LEU A 27 21.07 -7.84 4.66
C LEU A 27 19.96 -8.89 4.55
N LEU A 28 19.38 -9.33 5.68
CA LEU A 28 18.22 -10.22 5.67
C LEU A 28 17.00 -9.53 5.06
N GLY A 29 16.72 -8.28 5.47
CA GLY A 29 15.59 -7.49 5.00
C GLY A 29 15.64 -7.12 3.52
N GLN A 30 16.83 -7.05 2.90
CA GLN A 30 17.00 -6.80 1.46
C GLN A 30 16.53 -7.98 0.59
N ASN A 31 16.34 -9.16 1.16
CA ASN A 31 15.90 -10.32 0.42
C ASN A 31 14.43 -10.67 0.76
N PRO A 32 13.47 -10.33 -0.12
CA PRO A 32 12.05 -10.63 0.13
C PRO A 32 11.74 -12.12 0.28
N ALA A 33 12.59 -13.03 -0.22
CA ALA A 33 12.41 -14.47 -0.04
C ALA A 33 12.80 -14.95 1.38
N LEU A 34 13.35 -14.07 2.22
CA LEU A 34 13.64 -14.31 3.63
C LEU A 34 12.61 -13.67 4.54
N VAL A 35 12.31 -12.38 4.32
CA VAL A 35 11.36 -11.62 5.14
C VAL A 35 10.59 -10.61 4.32
N LEU A 36 9.34 -10.35 4.70
CA LEU A 36 8.46 -9.34 4.13
C LEU A 36 7.85 -8.49 5.24
N HIS A 37 7.74 -7.17 4.99
CA HIS A 37 6.86 -6.23 5.71
C HIS A 37 6.72 -6.46 7.23
N GLY A 38 7.78 -6.21 7.98
CA GLY A 38 7.77 -6.36 9.44
C GLY A 38 7.86 -7.79 9.96
N GLY A 39 7.80 -8.80 9.07
CA GLY A 39 8.03 -10.21 9.39
C GLY A 39 9.46 -10.48 9.82
N GLY A 40 9.67 -11.63 10.47
CA GLY A 40 10.95 -12.01 11.03
C GLY A 40 11.44 -11.05 12.12
N ASN A 41 12.46 -11.46 12.85
CA ASN A 41 13.10 -10.61 13.85
C ASN A 41 14.54 -11.06 14.09
N THR A 42 15.32 -10.19 14.71
CA THR A 42 16.75 -10.41 14.97
C THR A 42 17.10 -9.84 16.32
N SER A 43 18.10 -10.43 16.96
CA SER A 43 18.58 -9.93 18.23
C SER A 43 20.09 -10.07 18.39
N VAL A 44 20.63 -9.33 19.34
CA VAL A 44 22.00 -9.49 19.86
C VAL A 44 22.01 -9.37 21.38
N LYS A 45 22.78 -10.23 22.03
CA LYS A 45 23.04 -10.14 23.48
C LYS A 45 24.24 -9.25 23.72
N GLY A 46 24.16 -8.41 24.75
CA GLY A 46 25.21 -7.47 25.10
C GLY A 46 24.98 -6.85 26.46
N ILE A 47 25.71 -5.79 26.74
CA ILE A 47 25.64 -5.05 27.99
C ILE A 47 25.01 -3.68 27.72
N TYR A 48 23.99 -3.33 28.48
CA TYR A 48 23.45 -1.97 28.58
C TYR A 48 23.97 -1.30 29.86
N LYS A 49 24.49 -0.09 29.74
CA LYS A 49 24.86 0.70 30.94
C LYS A 49 23.66 1.52 31.38
N ASN A 50 23.22 1.31 32.61
CA ASN A 50 22.12 2.11 33.18
C ASN A 50 22.61 3.52 33.54
N ILE A 51 21.77 4.38 34.12
CA ILE A 51 22.08 5.76 34.47
C ILE A 51 23.22 5.85 35.51
N PHE A 52 23.46 4.80 36.29
CA PHE A 52 24.53 4.68 37.27
C PHE A 52 25.80 4.07 36.68
N SER A 53 25.89 3.91 35.36
CA SER A 53 26.97 3.21 34.65
C SER A 53 27.15 1.74 35.01
N GLU A 54 26.16 1.13 35.67
CA GLU A 54 26.18 -0.29 36.01
C GLU A 54 25.85 -1.16 34.81
N PRO A 55 26.60 -2.25 34.59
CA PRO A 55 26.35 -3.14 33.46
C PRO A 55 25.10 -4.01 33.71
N VAL A 56 24.21 -4.06 32.72
CA VAL A 56 23.01 -4.90 32.73
C VAL A 56 23.04 -5.86 31.53
N GLU A 57 23.02 -7.15 31.79
CA GLU A 57 22.88 -8.15 30.70
C GLU A 57 21.57 -7.94 29.94
N THR A 58 21.69 -7.72 28.65
CA THR A 58 20.60 -7.22 27.81
C THR A 58 20.46 -8.00 26.52
N LEU A 59 19.23 -8.28 26.15
CA LEU A 59 18.83 -8.68 24.81
C LEU A 59 18.38 -7.44 24.04
N PHE A 60 19.12 -7.03 23.03
CA PHE A 60 18.66 -6.04 22.06
C PHE A 60 17.88 -6.78 20.96
N ILE A 61 16.57 -6.65 20.98
CA ILE A 61 15.68 -7.38 20.06
C ILE A 61 14.86 -6.42 19.20
N LYS A 62 14.66 -6.78 17.92
CA LYS A 62 13.81 -6.02 17.01
C LYS A 62 12.46 -5.73 17.62
N GLY A 63 12.09 -4.47 17.62
CA GLY A 63 10.80 -3.99 18.08
C GLY A 63 9.69 -4.20 17.05
N SER A 64 8.46 -4.30 17.56
CA SER A 64 7.26 -4.38 16.74
C SER A 64 7.12 -3.16 15.83
N GLY A 65 6.71 -3.36 14.58
CA GLY A 65 6.47 -2.30 13.60
C GLY A 65 7.68 -1.87 12.77
N TRP A 66 8.88 -2.35 13.07
CA TRP A 66 10.08 -2.08 12.27
C TRP A 66 10.28 -3.12 11.17
N ASP A 67 10.66 -2.67 9.96
CA ASP A 67 11.10 -3.53 8.87
C ASP A 67 12.61 -3.75 8.93
N LEU A 68 13.06 -5.00 8.75
CA LEU A 68 14.50 -5.32 8.79
C LEU A 68 15.31 -4.56 7.73
N ILE A 69 14.73 -4.30 6.56
CA ILE A 69 15.41 -3.60 5.47
C ILE A 69 15.84 -2.16 5.85
N SER A 70 15.08 -1.51 6.72
CA SER A 70 15.30 -0.11 7.12
C SER A 70 15.62 0.07 8.61
N ILE A 71 15.82 -1.03 9.34
CA ILE A 71 16.03 -0.99 10.79
C ILE A 71 17.26 -0.17 11.17
N GLN A 72 17.15 0.55 12.28
CA GLN A 72 18.22 1.33 12.91
C GLN A 72 18.39 0.86 14.36
N LYS A 73 19.36 1.39 15.09
CA LYS A 73 19.58 1.04 16.52
C LYS A 73 18.33 1.24 17.36
N GLU A 74 17.61 2.32 17.12
CA GLU A 74 16.37 2.70 17.81
C GLU A 74 15.25 1.68 17.60
N GLY A 75 15.37 0.87 16.56
CA GLY A 75 14.45 -0.24 16.26
C GLY A 75 14.67 -1.48 17.13
N PHE A 76 15.71 -1.51 17.96
CA PHE A 76 15.98 -2.61 18.89
C PHE A 76 15.64 -2.22 20.32
N ALA A 77 14.71 -2.96 20.92
CA ALA A 77 14.35 -2.79 22.31
C ALA A 77 15.41 -3.44 23.22
N PRO A 78 16.04 -2.70 24.15
CA PRO A 78 16.94 -3.26 25.16
C PRO A 78 16.13 -3.88 26.30
N VAL A 79 16.13 -5.21 26.43
CA VAL A 79 15.35 -5.96 27.41
C VAL A 79 16.28 -6.72 28.35
N ARG A 80 16.00 -6.71 29.66
CA ARG A 80 16.78 -7.45 30.67
C ARG A 80 16.78 -8.95 30.36
N LEU A 81 17.96 -9.50 30.02
CA LEU A 81 18.09 -10.88 29.58
C LEU A 81 17.65 -11.88 30.65
N ASN A 82 18.06 -11.67 31.90
CA ASN A 82 17.71 -12.54 33.02
C ASN A 82 16.20 -12.54 33.31
N GLN A 83 15.51 -11.41 33.12
CA GLN A 83 14.05 -11.35 33.28
C GLN A 83 13.36 -12.24 32.24
N LEU A 84 13.75 -12.17 30.97
CA LEU A 84 13.20 -13.00 29.91
C LEU A 84 13.44 -14.49 30.16
N ARG A 85 14.61 -14.87 30.67
CA ARG A 85 14.93 -16.27 31.04
C ARG A 85 14.04 -16.77 32.16
N LYS A 86 13.82 -15.95 33.21
CA LYS A 86 12.90 -16.28 34.33
C LYS A 86 11.46 -16.43 33.85
N LEU A 87 11.00 -15.59 32.91
CA LEU A 87 9.67 -15.76 32.32
C LEU A 87 9.52 -17.12 31.64
N ALA A 88 10.56 -17.63 30.99
CA ALA A 88 10.52 -18.94 30.35
C ALA A 88 10.38 -20.11 31.34
N GLU A 89 10.68 -19.93 32.62
CA GLU A 89 10.54 -20.96 33.67
C GLU A 89 9.09 -21.13 34.13
N LEU A 90 8.24 -20.11 33.98
CA LEU A 90 6.84 -20.16 34.38
C LEU A 90 6.09 -21.32 33.71
N SER A 91 5.14 -21.89 34.41
CA SER A 91 4.30 -22.99 33.88
C SER A 91 3.33 -22.50 32.80
N SER A 92 2.77 -21.32 33.00
CA SER A 92 1.86 -20.65 32.07
C SER A 92 2.02 -19.13 32.16
N LEU A 93 1.70 -18.43 31.09
CA LEU A 93 1.70 -16.98 30.98
C LEU A 93 0.72 -16.58 29.88
N SER A 94 -0.20 -15.69 30.19
CA SER A 94 -1.11 -15.15 29.19
C SER A 94 -0.37 -14.17 28.26
N ASP A 95 -0.88 -13.96 27.06
CA ASP A 95 -0.27 -13.05 26.08
C ASP A 95 -0.20 -11.60 26.59
N SER A 96 -1.24 -11.13 27.26
CA SER A 96 -1.28 -9.79 27.88
C SER A 96 -0.24 -9.65 28.99
N GLU A 97 -0.11 -10.66 29.85
CA GLU A 97 0.94 -10.70 30.88
C GLU A 97 2.33 -10.77 30.26
N MET A 98 2.53 -11.60 29.26
CA MET A 98 3.81 -11.71 28.56
C MET A 98 4.25 -10.35 28.00
N VAL A 99 3.38 -9.66 27.28
CA VAL A 99 3.69 -8.34 26.71
C VAL A 99 3.95 -7.31 27.79
N ARG A 100 3.16 -7.32 28.87
CA ARG A 100 3.36 -6.44 30.03
C ARG A 100 4.74 -6.68 30.66
N GLU A 101 5.08 -7.93 30.98
CA GLU A 101 6.35 -8.28 31.64
C GLU A 101 7.57 -8.00 30.73
N GLN A 102 7.45 -8.25 29.41
CA GLN A 102 8.48 -7.87 28.47
C GLN A 102 8.68 -6.35 28.44
N LYS A 103 7.59 -5.58 28.50
CA LYS A 103 7.68 -4.11 28.53
C LYS A 103 8.27 -3.59 29.82
N LEU A 104 7.91 -4.18 30.96
CA LEU A 104 8.50 -3.85 32.28
C LEU A 104 10.01 -4.21 32.35
N ALA A 105 10.42 -5.26 31.61
CA ALA A 105 11.83 -5.64 31.51
C ALA A 105 12.63 -4.73 30.56
N THR A 106 11.98 -3.84 29.79
CA THR A 106 12.67 -2.94 28.85
C THR A 106 13.41 -1.83 29.60
N LEU A 107 14.69 -1.64 29.28
CA LEU A 107 15.58 -0.68 29.94
C LEU A 107 15.41 0.77 29.46
N ASN A 108 14.80 0.95 28.28
CA ASN A 108 14.48 2.26 27.72
C ASN A 108 12.97 2.37 27.48
N PRO A 109 12.23 3.18 28.26
CA PRO A 109 10.78 3.35 28.11
C PRO A 109 10.31 3.85 26.73
N SER A 110 11.21 4.59 26.02
CA SER A 110 10.93 5.12 24.67
C SER A 110 11.21 4.09 23.56
N ALA A 111 11.76 2.91 23.88
CA ALA A 111 12.00 1.87 22.89
C ALA A 111 10.67 1.27 22.38
N PRO A 112 10.66 0.73 21.15
CA PRO A 112 9.50 0.02 20.64
C PRO A 112 9.19 -1.21 21.50
N ASN A 113 7.95 -1.69 21.48
CA ASN A 113 7.61 -2.94 22.17
C ASN A 113 8.46 -4.10 21.61
N PRO A 114 9.09 -4.91 22.47
CA PRO A 114 9.88 -6.07 22.04
C PRO A 114 9.05 -7.03 21.18
N SER A 115 9.71 -7.78 20.28
CA SER A 115 9.06 -8.89 19.57
C SER A 115 8.43 -9.87 20.56
N VAL A 116 7.29 -10.44 20.20
CA VAL A 116 6.62 -11.51 20.97
C VAL A 116 7.49 -12.76 21.16
N GLU A 117 8.51 -12.91 20.34
CA GLU A 117 9.50 -14.01 20.41
C GLU A 117 10.73 -13.68 21.26
N ALA A 118 10.73 -12.55 22.01
CA ALA A 118 11.87 -12.14 22.83
C ALA A 118 12.31 -13.22 23.82
N ILE A 119 11.36 -13.95 24.43
CA ILE A 119 11.66 -15.04 25.35
C ILE A 119 12.41 -16.16 24.64
N LEU A 120 11.98 -16.52 23.42
CA LEU A 120 12.65 -17.56 22.61
C LEU A 120 14.08 -17.13 22.27
N HIS A 121 14.29 -15.88 21.84
CA HIS A 121 15.64 -15.35 21.58
C HIS A 121 16.55 -15.36 22.84
N ALA A 122 15.97 -15.13 24.00
CA ALA A 122 16.72 -15.15 25.27
C ALA A 122 17.17 -16.57 25.66
N LEU A 123 16.42 -17.61 25.29
CA LEU A 123 16.74 -19.02 25.56
C LEU A 123 17.88 -19.55 24.72
N ILE A 124 18.06 -19.08 23.49
CA ILE A 124 19.18 -19.49 22.62
C ILE A 124 20.46 -18.93 23.21
N PRO A 125 21.49 -19.72 23.48
CA PRO A 125 22.70 -19.24 24.19
C PRO A 125 23.54 -18.28 23.34
N ASN A 126 23.62 -18.49 22.02
CA ASN A 126 24.45 -17.71 21.12
C ASN A 126 24.14 -16.20 21.16
N LYS A 127 25.14 -15.38 20.87
CA LYS A 127 25.10 -13.93 20.95
C LYS A 127 24.17 -13.31 19.92
N PHE A 128 24.23 -13.75 18.66
CA PHE A 128 23.41 -13.26 17.54
C PHE A 128 22.36 -14.32 17.16
N VAL A 129 21.11 -13.88 17.04
CA VAL A 129 19.98 -14.75 16.67
C VAL A 129 19.18 -14.09 15.57
N ASP A 130 18.93 -14.81 14.49
CA ASP A 130 18.14 -14.41 13.33
C ASP A 130 16.90 -15.29 13.19
N HIS A 131 15.76 -14.69 12.91
CA HIS A 131 14.52 -15.37 12.55
C HIS A 131 13.96 -14.82 11.24
N THR A 132 13.65 -15.73 10.31
CA THR A 132 13.09 -15.40 8.98
C THR A 132 11.96 -16.36 8.61
N HIS A 133 11.10 -15.89 7.68
CA HIS A 133 10.02 -16.69 7.08
C HIS A 133 10.41 -17.13 5.66
N ALA A 134 11.54 -17.84 5.54
CA ALA A 134 12.15 -18.16 4.26
C ALA A 134 11.26 -19.04 3.35
N ASP A 135 10.89 -18.51 2.17
CA ASP A 135 9.95 -19.13 1.22
C ASP A 135 10.32 -20.59 0.88
N ALA A 136 11.59 -20.87 0.57
CA ALA A 136 12.02 -22.19 0.15
C ALA A 136 11.84 -23.23 1.27
N VAL A 137 12.09 -22.85 2.53
CA VAL A 137 11.87 -23.74 3.68
C VAL A 137 10.37 -23.94 3.89
N LEU A 138 9.59 -22.87 3.78
CA LEU A 138 8.13 -22.91 3.93
C LEU A 138 7.46 -23.72 2.81
N SER A 139 7.97 -23.68 1.59
CA SER A 139 7.51 -24.54 0.48
C SER A 139 7.67 -26.03 0.79
N VAL A 140 8.69 -26.41 1.58
CA VAL A 140 8.90 -27.78 2.01
C VAL A 140 8.04 -28.12 3.24
N THR A 141 8.01 -27.23 4.26
CA THR A 141 7.27 -27.52 5.51
C THR A 141 5.76 -27.57 5.29
N ASN A 142 5.23 -26.80 4.33
CA ASN A 142 3.81 -26.79 3.95
C ASN A 142 3.44 -27.94 2.99
N THR A 143 4.04 -29.13 3.17
CA THR A 143 3.69 -30.33 2.41
C THR A 143 3.38 -31.51 3.35
N PRO A 144 2.61 -32.53 2.91
CA PRO A 144 2.51 -33.78 3.63
C PRO A 144 3.90 -34.37 3.90
N ASN A 145 4.13 -34.86 5.12
CA ASN A 145 5.43 -35.33 5.58
C ASN A 145 6.54 -34.26 5.52
N GLY A 146 6.20 -32.97 5.64
CA GLY A 146 7.16 -31.87 5.64
C GLY A 146 8.29 -32.07 6.65
N MET A 147 7.98 -32.50 7.88
CA MET A 147 8.96 -32.81 8.92
C MET A 147 9.99 -33.88 8.47
N LYS A 148 9.53 -34.96 7.82
CA LYS A 148 10.43 -35.99 7.27
C LYS A 148 11.35 -35.42 6.20
N LYS A 149 10.81 -34.56 5.29
CA LYS A 149 11.61 -33.91 4.24
C LYS A 149 12.63 -32.93 4.82
N ILE A 150 12.28 -32.18 5.84
CA ILE A 150 13.21 -31.29 6.54
C ILE A 150 14.33 -32.08 7.19
N ASN A 151 14.02 -33.21 7.84
CA ASN A 151 15.03 -34.09 8.40
C ASN A 151 15.95 -34.69 7.32
N GLU A 152 15.41 -35.06 6.15
CA GLU A 152 16.19 -35.52 4.98
C GLU A 152 17.17 -34.46 4.48
N ILE A 153 16.77 -33.16 4.50
CA ILE A 153 17.60 -32.07 3.99
C ILE A 153 18.73 -31.71 4.96
N TYR A 154 18.45 -31.69 6.27
CA TYR A 154 19.34 -31.09 7.26
C TYR A 154 19.97 -32.07 8.26
N GLY A 155 19.38 -33.25 8.45
CA GLY A 155 19.85 -34.19 9.46
C GLY A 155 19.76 -33.63 10.88
N SER A 156 20.79 -33.90 11.69
CA SER A 156 20.89 -33.48 13.11
C SER A 156 21.38 -32.06 13.32
N ASP A 157 21.80 -31.34 12.26
CA ASP A 157 22.34 -29.98 12.35
C ASP A 157 21.25 -28.94 12.70
N ILE A 158 19.98 -29.30 12.56
CA ILE A 158 18.83 -28.42 12.71
C ILE A 158 17.81 -29.02 13.66
N LEU A 159 17.41 -28.26 14.67
CA LEU A 159 16.30 -28.63 15.53
C LEU A 159 14.97 -28.41 14.79
N ILE A 160 14.14 -29.43 14.68
CA ILE A 160 12.81 -29.34 14.08
C ILE A 160 11.78 -29.18 15.20
N VAL A 161 11.05 -28.06 15.17
CA VAL A 161 10.00 -27.75 16.14
C VAL A 161 8.64 -27.90 15.46
N PRO A 162 7.76 -28.80 15.95
CA PRO A 162 6.38 -28.87 15.47
C PRO A 162 5.67 -27.53 15.62
N TYR A 163 4.67 -27.27 14.75
CA TYR A 163 3.91 -26.04 14.86
C TYR A 163 3.22 -25.93 16.22
N VAL A 164 3.45 -24.80 16.87
CA VAL A 164 2.70 -24.31 18.04
C VAL A 164 2.47 -22.82 17.88
N MET A 165 1.49 -22.28 18.60
CA MET A 165 1.18 -20.85 18.62
C MET A 165 2.43 -20.04 18.96
N PRO A 166 2.77 -18.97 18.22
CA PRO A 166 3.87 -18.06 18.57
C PRO A 166 3.70 -17.46 19.98
N GLY A 167 4.79 -16.88 20.51
CA GLY A 167 4.79 -16.29 21.84
C GLY A 167 5.22 -17.28 22.94
N PHE A 168 4.59 -17.23 24.11
CA PHE A 168 5.02 -18.00 25.27
C PHE A 168 4.98 -19.52 25.05
N ILE A 169 3.93 -20.03 24.39
CA ILE A 169 3.78 -21.48 24.13
C ILE A 169 4.94 -22.00 23.26
N LEU A 170 5.36 -21.23 22.25
CA LEU A 170 6.52 -21.58 21.40
C LEU A 170 7.81 -21.60 22.23
N ALA A 171 8.03 -20.58 23.06
CA ALA A 171 9.21 -20.52 23.92
C ALA A 171 9.28 -21.72 24.89
N LYS A 172 8.17 -22.11 25.51
CA LYS A 172 8.05 -23.31 26.37
C LYS A 172 8.35 -24.59 25.59
N LYS A 173 7.80 -24.70 24.36
CA LYS A 173 8.05 -25.88 23.52
C LYS A 173 9.53 -26.02 23.18
N VAL A 174 10.18 -24.93 22.78
CA VAL A 174 11.62 -24.93 22.48
C VAL A 174 12.43 -25.24 23.74
N SER A 175 12.14 -24.59 24.87
CA SER A 175 12.79 -24.88 26.16
C SER A 175 12.71 -26.37 26.52
N SER A 176 11.54 -27.00 26.33
CA SER A 176 11.37 -28.43 26.63
C SER A 176 12.17 -29.34 25.70
N LEU A 177 12.27 -28.98 24.41
CA LEU A 177 13.02 -29.75 23.41
C LEU A 177 14.52 -29.60 23.56
N THR A 178 15.00 -28.49 24.16
CA THR A 178 16.43 -28.17 24.22
C THR A 178 17.07 -28.46 25.58
N LYS A 179 16.33 -29.00 26.55
CA LYS A 179 16.82 -29.29 27.92
C LYS A 179 18.16 -30.09 27.96
N ASN A 180 18.29 -31.06 27.04
CA ASN A 180 19.42 -31.96 27.01
C ASN A 180 20.17 -31.89 25.64
N ILE A 181 20.02 -30.79 24.91
CA ILE A 181 20.64 -30.62 23.60
C ILE A 181 21.94 -29.81 23.77
N ASP A 182 22.98 -30.29 23.10
CA ASP A 182 24.21 -29.56 22.90
C ASP A 182 23.99 -28.47 21.80
N TRP A 183 23.91 -27.22 22.22
CA TRP A 183 23.68 -26.08 21.34
C TRP A 183 24.84 -25.84 20.35
N GLU A 184 26.07 -26.27 20.68
CA GLU A 184 27.22 -26.08 19.80
C GLU A 184 27.10 -26.91 18.52
N LYS A 185 26.39 -28.06 18.59
CA LYS A 185 26.11 -28.92 17.43
C LYS A 185 25.00 -28.37 16.53
N LEU A 186 24.17 -27.47 17.02
CA LEU A 186 23.07 -26.92 16.25
C LEU A 186 23.52 -25.69 15.43
N LYS A 187 23.09 -25.65 14.17
CA LYS A 187 23.27 -24.50 13.27
C LYS A 187 22.03 -23.61 13.17
N GLY A 188 20.88 -24.11 13.62
CA GLY A 188 19.62 -23.39 13.59
C GLY A 188 18.43 -24.26 14.00
N MET A 189 17.23 -23.69 13.86
CA MET A 189 15.96 -24.37 14.09
C MET A 189 15.00 -24.10 12.92
N ILE A 190 14.15 -25.07 12.61
CA ILE A 190 13.03 -24.90 11.68
C ILE A 190 11.74 -25.09 12.46
N LEU A 191 10.94 -24.00 12.51
CA LEU A 191 9.59 -24.03 13.04
C LEU A 191 8.66 -24.45 11.89
N MET A 192 8.03 -25.62 12.04
CA MET A 192 7.14 -26.15 11.00
C MET A 192 6.02 -25.19 10.68
N ASN A 193 5.78 -24.91 9.40
CA ASN A 193 4.77 -23.96 8.89
C ASN A 193 4.93 -22.50 9.34
N HIS A 194 6.07 -22.12 9.95
CA HIS A 194 6.26 -20.76 10.48
C HIS A 194 7.54 -20.11 9.94
N GLY A 195 8.72 -20.70 10.17
CA GLY A 195 9.97 -20.05 9.74
C GLY A 195 11.23 -20.77 10.19
N VAL A 196 12.32 -20.01 10.15
CA VAL A 196 13.69 -20.51 10.40
C VAL A 196 14.38 -19.61 11.41
N PHE A 197 15.10 -20.22 12.35
CA PHE A 197 16.08 -19.57 13.20
C PHE A 197 17.50 -19.99 12.83
N SER A 198 18.40 -19.05 12.77
CA SER A 198 19.86 -19.29 12.82
C SER A 198 20.47 -18.49 13.95
N PHE A 199 21.60 -18.92 14.42
CA PHE A 199 22.29 -18.28 15.52
C PHE A 199 23.80 -18.50 15.42
N GLY A 200 24.59 -17.64 16.09
CA GLY A 200 26.04 -17.70 16.11
C GLY A 200 26.60 -16.70 17.10
N ASP A 201 27.90 -16.75 17.37
CA ASP A 201 28.56 -15.83 18.29
C ASP A 201 29.09 -14.57 17.60
N SER A 202 29.00 -14.54 16.26
CA SER A 202 29.17 -13.33 15.46
C SER A 202 27.99 -13.10 14.52
N ALA A 203 27.77 -11.83 14.13
CA ALA A 203 26.76 -11.44 13.17
C ALA A 203 26.94 -12.13 11.80
N LYS A 204 28.21 -12.26 11.36
CA LYS A 204 28.59 -12.96 10.12
C LYS A 204 28.21 -14.43 10.15
N GLU A 205 28.46 -15.08 11.26
CA GLU A 205 28.18 -16.51 11.43
C GLU A 205 26.67 -16.75 11.40
N SER A 206 25.88 -16.04 12.21
CA SER A 206 24.42 -16.17 12.24
C SER A 206 23.81 -15.94 10.86
N TYR A 207 24.18 -14.83 10.19
CA TYR A 207 23.72 -14.53 8.83
C TYR A 207 24.12 -15.61 7.81
N THR A 208 25.38 -16.07 7.83
CA THR A 208 25.88 -17.08 6.88
C THR A 208 25.17 -18.42 7.09
N ARG A 209 24.91 -18.80 8.35
CA ARG A 209 24.12 -19.99 8.69
C ARG A 209 22.69 -19.89 8.11
N MET A 210 22.03 -18.74 8.25
CA MET A 210 20.71 -18.51 7.64
C MET A 210 20.73 -18.74 6.13
N ILE A 211 21.68 -18.11 5.43
CA ILE A 211 21.81 -18.26 3.97
C ILE A 211 22.11 -19.72 3.58
N SER A 212 22.94 -20.43 4.35
CA SER A 212 23.24 -21.84 4.12
C SER A 212 22.00 -22.73 4.29
N ILE A 213 21.23 -22.52 5.38
CA ILE A 213 20.00 -23.29 5.65
C ILE A 213 19.02 -23.09 4.49
N VAL A 214 18.76 -21.85 4.10
CA VAL A 214 17.79 -21.56 3.02
C VAL A 214 18.28 -22.09 1.68
N SER A 215 19.59 -21.98 1.38
CA SER A 215 20.18 -22.52 0.15
C SER A 215 20.03 -24.04 0.03
N LYS A 216 20.13 -24.78 1.13
CA LYS A 216 19.88 -26.23 1.14
C LYS A 216 18.45 -26.56 0.73
N ALA A 217 17.44 -25.81 1.23
CA ALA A 217 16.04 -25.98 0.82
C ALA A 217 15.82 -25.63 -0.66
N GLU A 218 16.39 -24.50 -1.14
CA GLU A 218 16.35 -24.14 -2.56
C GLU A 218 16.93 -25.25 -3.47
N ASN A 219 18.09 -25.79 -3.09
CA ASN A 219 18.74 -26.87 -3.83
C ASN A 219 17.91 -28.15 -3.81
N TYR A 220 17.26 -28.47 -2.70
CA TYR A 220 16.35 -29.61 -2.62
C TYR A 220 15.15 -29.42 -3.56
N LEU A 221 14.51 -28.24 -3.57
CA LEU A 221 13.41 -27.93 -4.49
C LEU A 221 13.87 -28.03 -5.97
N LYS A 222 15.06 -27.52 -6.28
CA LYS A 222 15.66 -27.64 -7.64
C LYS A 222 15.91 -29.09 -8.03
N LYS A 223 16.53 -29.90 -7.14
CA LYS A 223 16.80 -31.31 -7.36
C LYS A 223 15.53 -32.14 -7.59
N LYS A 224 14.42 -31.74 -6.92
CA LYS A 224 13.10 -32.38 -7.08
C LYS A 224 12.27 -31.78 -8.24
N ASN A 225 12.84 -30.92 -9.08
CA ASN A 225 12.14 -30.19 -10.15
C ASN A 225 10.91 -29.40 -9.67
N ALA A 226 10.88 -29.01 -8.39
CA ALA A 226 9.82 -28.21 -7.79
C ALA A 226 10.07 -26.70 -7.94
N TRP A 227 11.30 -26.27 -8.21
CA TRP A 227 11.67 -24.88 -8.47
C TRP A 227 11.36 -24.53 -9.93
N LYS A 228 10.21 -23.93 -10.19
CA LYS A 228 9.73 -23.71 -11.57
C LYS A 228 10.18 -22.37 -12.16
N LYS A 229 10.51 -22.41 -13.47
CA LYS A 229 10.58 -21.24 -14.33
C LYS A 229 9.28 -21.11 -15.11
N TYR A 230 8.70 -19.91 -15.11
CA TYR A 230 7.43 -19.65 -15.81
C TYR A 230 7.69 -19.09 -17.19
N ALA A 231 6.93 -19.55 -18.19
CA ALA A 231 6.95 -19.00 -19.53
C ALA A 231 6.39 -17.57 -19.52
N LYS A 232 6.96 -16.67 -20.34
CA LYS A 232 6.45 -15.30 -20.50
C LYS A 232 5.07 -15.36 -21.19
N HIS A 233 4.03 -14.98 -20.49
CA HIS A 233 2.70 -14.80 -21.05
C HIS A 233 2.40 -13.31 -21.24
N LYS A 234 1.97 -12.91 -22.43
CA LYS A 234 1.32 -11.60 -22.62
C LYS A 234 -0.12 -11.75 -22.16
N ASN A 235 -0.52 -10.98 -21.17
CA ASN A 235 -1.91 -10.87 -20.73
C ASN A 235 -2.34 -9.41 -20.84
N ASN A 236 -3.50 -9.20 -21.46
CA ASN A 236 -4.13 -7.88 -21.54
C ASN A 236 -5.40 -7.90 -20.68
N PRO A 237 -5.31 -7.66 -19.38
CA PRO A 237 -6.47 -7.62 -18.51
C PRO A 237 -7.43 -6.52 -18.94
N ASN A 238 -8.72 -6.81 -18.89
CA ASN A 238 -9.76 -5.83 -19.21
C ASN A 238 -9.89 -4.79 -18.06
N PRO A 239 -9.56 -3.50 -18.29
CA PRO A 239 -9.62 -2.48 -17.23
C PRO A 239 -11.04 -2.27 -16.69
N LEU A 240 -12.07 -2.42 -17.53
CA LEU A 240 -13.46 -2.26 -17.09
C LEU A 240 -13.88 -3.41 -16.16
N ALA A 241 -13.48 -4.65 -16.47
CA ALA A 241 -13.72 -5.77 -15.56
C ALA A 241 -12.98 -5.59 -14.23
N LEU A 242 -11.72 -5.09 -14.26
CA LEU A 242 -10.96 -4.79 -13.06
C LEU A 242 -11.66 -3.73 -12.18
N SER A 243 -12.19 -2.65 -12.77
CA SER A 243 -12.90 -1.62 -12.01
C SER A 243 -14.20 -2.15 -11.37
N LYS A 244 -14.92 -3.03 -12.05
CA LYS A 244 -16.08 -3.72 -11.47
C LYS A 244 -15.69 -4.61 -10.29
N ILE A 245 -14.63 -5.42 -10.44
CA ILE A 245 -14.13 -6.29 -9.36
C ILE A 245 -13.74 -5.43 -8.14
N ARG A 246 -13.02 -4.31 -8.33
CA ARG A 246 -12.69 -3.39 -7.24
C ARG A 246 -13.94 -2.81 -6.57
N CYS A 247 -14.96 -2.45 -7.34
CA CYS A 247 -16.23 -1.94 -6.81
C CYS A 247 -16.86 -2.97 -5.84
N PHE A 248 -16.94 -4.24 -6.23
CA PHE A 248 -17.46 -5.31 -5.38
C PHE A 248 -16.58 -5.52 -4.12
N ALA A 249 -15.25 -5.54 -4.29
CA ALA A 249 -14.34 -5.64 -3.15
C ALA A 249 -14.54 -4.48 -2.17
N SER A 250 -14.73 -3.25 -2.66
CA SER A 250 -15.01 -2.06 -1.85
C SER A 250 -16.32 -2.18 -1.07
N ARG A 251 -17.39 -2.67 -1.72
CA ARG A 251 -18.69 -2.91 -1.05
C ARG A 251 -18.57 -3.94 0.06
N MET A 252 -17.92 -5.08 -0.20
CA MET A 252 -17.68 -6.12 0.81
C MET A 252 -16.83 -5.62 2.00
N THR A 253 -15.91 -4.67 1.74
CA THR A 253 -15.02 -4.08 2.77
C THR A 253 -15.72 -2.96 3.57
N GLY A 254 -16.87 -2.46 3.11
CA GLY A 254 -17.56 -1.31 3.69
C GLY A 254 -16.81 0.02 3.47
N GLY A 255 -16.09 0.15 2.35
CA GLY A 255 -15.37 1.39 1.98
C GLY A 255 -14.40 1.17 0.83
N ALA A 256 -13.92 2.27 0.25
CA ALA A 256 -13.03 2.22 -0.91
C ALA A 256 -11.75 1.43 -0.64
N VAL A 257 -11.30 0.65 -1.61
CA VAL A 257 -10.02 -0.07 -1.60
C VAL A 257 -9.24 0.21 -2.88
N ILE A 258 -7.93 0.14 -2.78
CA ILE A 258 -7.03 0.08 -3.94
C ILE A 258 -6.90 -1.38 -4.35
N ALA A 259 -6.98 -1.66 -5.65
CA ALA A 259 -6.78 -3.00 -6.19
C ALA A 259 -5.49 -3.07 -7.03
N LYS A 260 -4.63 -4.02 -6.70
CA LYS A 260 -3.38 -4.30 -7.41
C LYS A 260 -3.49 -5.62 -8.16
N LEU A 261 -3.45 -5.55 -9.47
CA LEU A 261 -3.41 -6.75 -10.30
C LEU A 261 -1.96 -7.21 -10.49
N ASN A 262 -1.69 -8.47 -10.16
CA ASN A 262 -0.50 -9.17 -10.60
C ASN A 262 -0.88 -10.10 -11.75
N SER A 263 -0.45 -9.76 -12.96
CA SER A 263 -0.55 -10.55 -14.19
C SER A 263 0.82 -10.99 -14.70
N SER A 264 1.80 -11.13 -13.81
CA SER A 264 3.11 -11.69 -14.14
C SER A 264 2.97 -13.13 -14.69
N PRO A 265 3.98 -13.66 -15.40
CA PRO A 265 3.96 -15.03 -15.88
C PRO A 265 3.66 -16.06 -14.78
N GLU A 266 4.17 -15.83 -13.57
CA GLU A 266 3.95 -16.66 -12.40
C GLU A 266 2.50 -16.63 -11.93
N ALA A 267 1.92 -15.43 -11.76
CA ALA A 267 0.54 -15.27 -11.33
C ALA A 267 -0.46 -15.77 -12.39
N CYS A 268 -0.17 -15.53 -13.68
CA CYS A 268 -0.95 -16.08 -14.79
C CYS A 268 -0.87 -17.61 -14.81
N GLY A 269 0.32 -18.18 -14.63
CA GLY A 269 0.53 -19.61 -14.53
C GLY A 269 -0.28 -20.23 -13.40
N PHE A 270 -0.20 -19.64 -12.20
CA PHE A 270 -1.00 -20.06 -11.04
C PHE A 270 -2.50 -20.01 -11.34
N SER A 271 -2.98 -18.91 -11.91
CA SER A 271 -4.41 -18.72 -12.19
C SER A 271 -4.99 -19.69 -13.22
N LYS A 272 -4.15 -20.38 -14.01
CA LYS A 272 -4.51 -21.39 -15.00
C LYS A 272 -4.45 -22.83 -14.48
N LEU A 273 -3.91 -23.07 -13.30
CA LEU A 273 -3.87 -24.41 -12.71
C LEU A 273 -5.30 -24.94 -12.51
N LYS A 274 -5.53 -26.20 -12.81
CA LYS A 274 -6.84 -26.87 -12.61
C LYS A 274 -7.33 -26.76 -11.17
N ASN A 275 -6.42 -26.83 -10.19
CA ASN A 275 -6.70 -26.75 -8.77
C ASN A 275 -6.47 -25.35 -8.15
N SER A 276 -6.23 -24.31 -8.97
CA SER A 276 -5.96 -22.94 -8.46
C SER A 276 -7.04 -22.42 -7.52
N LYS A 277 -8.33 -22.71 -7.79
CA LYS A 277 -9.44 -22.33 -6.89
C LYS A 277 -9.34 -23.01 -5.52
N SER A 278 -8.98 -24.29 -5.48
CA SER A 278 -8.77 -25.03 -4.23
C SER A 278 -7.56 -24.52 -3.47
N LEU A 279 -6.43 -24.33 -4.14
CA LEU A 279 -5.22 -23.78 -3.55
C LEU A 279 -5.46 -22.40 -2.93
N SER A 280 -6.13 -21.51 -3.65
CA SER A 280 -6.44 -20.16 -3.16
C SER A 280 -7.41 -20.13 -1.96
N ARG A 281 -8.03 -21.26 -1.61
CA ARG A 281 -8.94 -21.40 -0.47
C ARG A 281 -8.35 -22.21 0.69
N SER A 282 -7.08 -22.57 0.64
CA SER A 282 -6.49 -23.58 1.54
C SER A 282 -5.52 -23.01 2.59
N GLY A 283 -5.45 -21.71 2.79
CA GLY A 283 -4.64 -21.10 3.84
C GLY A 283 -3.45 -20.28 3.35
N THR A 284 -2.63 -19.81 4.28
CA THR A 284 -1.52 -18.88 4.06
C THR A 284 -0.16 -19.58 4.08
N LEU A 285 0.89 -18.90 3.61
CA LEU A 285 2.26 -19.43 3.60
C LEU A 285 2.83 -19.53 5.03
N THR A 286 2.64 -18.49 5.84
CA THR A 286 2.95 -18.45 7.26
C THR A 286 1.71 -18.06 8.05
N PRO A 287 1.63 -18.39 9.35
CA PRO A 287 0.49 -18.00 10.17
C PRO A 287 0.30 -16.48 10.21
N ASP A 288 1.36 -15.69 10.33
CA ASP A 288 1.33 -14.23 10.44
C ASP A 288 0.69 -13.54 9.23
N HIS A 289 0.74 -14.17 8.05
CA HIS A 289 0.15 -13.60 6.85
C HIS A 289 -1.38 -13.50 6.92
N VAL A 290 -2.04 -14.31 7.75
CA VAL A 290 -3.52 -14.36 7.81
C VAL A 290 -4.16 -13.02 8.14
N ILE A 291 -3.53 -12.20 9.00
CA ILE A 291 -4.05 -10.86 9.34
C ILE A 291 -4.04 -9.90 8.14
N ARG A 292 -3.14 -10.12 7.17
CA ARG A 292 -3.00 -9.30 5.96
C ARG A 292 -3.78 -9.84 4.78
N THR A 293 -3.93 -11.16 4.67
CA THR A 293 -4.50 -11.82 3.49
C THR A 293 -5.84 -12.51 3.73
N LYS A 294 -6.27 -12.66 4.99
CA LYS A 294 -7.29 -13.62 5.41
C LYS A 294 -6.89 -15.07 5.07
N PRO A 295 -7.64 -16.07 5.54
CA PRO A 295 -7.27 -17.49 5.31
C PRO A 295 -7.48 -17.94 3.88
N PHE A 296 -8.25 -17.22 3.05
CA PHE A 296 -8.55 -17.61 1.68
C PHE A 296 -8.90 -16.43 0.77
N ALA A 297 -8.77 -16.67 -0.55
CA ALA A 297 -9.08 -15.72 -1.61
C ALA A 297 -10.58 -15.65 -1.94
N TRP A 298 -11.00 -14.49 -2.45
CA TRP A 298 -12.20 -14.40 -3.26
C TRP A 298 -11.94 -14.97 -4.66
N ILE A 299 -12.76 -15.91 -5.11
CA ILE A 299 -12.67 -16.48 -6.47
C ILE A 299 -13.57 -15.66 -7.39
N ILE A 300 -12.97 -14.97 -8.35
CA ILE A 300 -13.70 -14.17 -9.34
C ILE A 300 -14.39 -15.11 -10.32
N GLU A 301 -15.69 -14.97 -10.46
CA GLU A 301 -16.52 -15.69 -11.43
C GLU A 301 -17.20 -14.70 -12.40
N LYS A 302 -17.89 -15.20 -13.43
CA LYS A 302 -18.59 -14.33 -14.40
C LYS A 302 -19.66 -13.48 -13.71
N ASP A 303 -20.41 -14.08 -12.78
CA ASP A 303 -21.37 -13.41 -11.91
C ASP A 303 -20.66 -12.93 -10.65
N LEU A 304 -20.34 -11.64 -10.62
CA LEU A 304 -19.63 -11.03 -9.49
C LEU A 304 -20.49 -10.97 -8.23
N GLU A 305 -21.82 -10.81 -8.35
CA GLU A 305 -22.74 -10.77 -7.22
C GLU A 305 -22.71 -12.11 -6.48
N LYS A 306 -23.04 -13.20 -7.19
CA LYS A 306 -23.02 -14.56 -6.61
C LYS A 306 -21.66 -14.94 -6.04
N SER A 307 -20.55 -14.56 -6.72
CA SER A 307 -19.22 -14.90 -6.23
C SER A 307 -18.84 -14.11 -4.98
N SER A 308 -19.31 -12.85 -4.84
CA SER A 308 -19.10 -12.04 -3.65
C SER A 308 -19.90 -12.56 -2.45
N GLU A 309 -21.18 -12.91 -2.65
CA GLU A 309 -22.03 -13.54 -1.64
C GLU A 309 -21.45 -14.87 -1.15
N SER A 310 -20.96 -15.70 -2.08
CA SER A 310 -20.31 -16.98 -1.75
C SER A 310 -19.05 -16.76 -0.89
N PHE A 311 -18.27 -15.71 -1.17
CA PHE A 311 -17.09 -15.37 -0.35
C PHE A 311 -17.50 -14.91 1.05
N ILE A 312 -18.49 -14.00 1.15
CA ILE A 312 -19.00 -13.50 2.44
C ILE A 312 -19.50 -14.68 3.28
N LYS A 313 -20.36 -15.52 2.73
CA LYS A 313 -20.92 -16.70 3.42
C LYS A 313 -19.82 -17.66 3.88
N LYS A 314 -18.79 -17.87 3.06
CA LYS A 314 -17.64 -18.70 3.45
C LYS A 314 -16.90 -18.10 4.65
N TYR A 315 -16.66 -16.79 4.67
CA TYR A 315 -15.96 -16.14 5.78
C TYR A 315 -16.80 -16.12 7.06
N GLU A 316 -18.11 -15.95 6.94
CA GLU A 316 -19.06 -16.05 8.06
C GLU A 316 -19.08 -17.46 8.65
N ASN A 317 -19.14 -18.48 7.82
CA ASN A 317 -19.07 -19.87 8.27
C ASN A 317 -17.73 -20.20 8.96
N TYR A 318 -16.61 -19.71 8.40
CA TYR A 318 -15.29 -19.85 9.01
C TYR A 318 -15.26 -19.21 10.39
N PHE A 319 -15.76 -17.98 10.52
CA PHE A 319 -15.85 -17.29 11.81
C PHE A 319 -16.74 -18.04 12.80
N SER A 320 -17.96 -18.36 12.43
CA SER A 320 -18.94 -19.00 13.32
C SER A 320 -18.49 -20.39 13.81
N LYS A 321 -17.82 -21.16 12.93
CA LYS A 321 -17.30 -22.49 13.26
C LYS A 321 -16.17 -22.45 14.29
N ASN A 322 -15.36 -21.40 14.30
CA ASN A 322 -14.14 -21.33 15.12
C ASN A 322 -14.29 -20.36 16.32
N ASN A 323 -15.33 -19.52 16.36
CA ASN A 323 -15.55 -18.54 17.43
C ASN A 323 -16.22 -19.17 18.66
N ASN A 324 -15.41 -19.63 19.60
CA ASN A 324 -15.88 -20.17 20.88
C ASN A 324 -15.85 -19.15 22.04
N ASN A 325 -15.30 -17.95 21.81
CA ASN A 325 -14.92 -16.99 22.87
C ASN A 325 -15.63 -15.64 22.77
N GLY A 326 -16.73 -15.51 22.01
CA GLY A 326 -17.48 -14.25 21.88
C GLY A 326 -16.72 -13.11 21.18
N LEU A 327 -15.76 -13.44 20.29
CA LEU A 327 -14.98 -12.48 19.52
C LEU A 327 -15.85 -11.74 18.51
N SER A 328 -15.49 -10.50 18.18
CA SER A 328 -16.14 -9.72 17.12
C SER A 328 -15.55 -10.03 15.76
N LYS A 329 -16.42 -10.29 14.78
CA LYS A 329 -16.01 -10.58 13.40
C LYS A 329 -15.37 -9.36 12.74
N LEU A 330 -14.28 -9.58 12.00
CA LEU A 330 -13.66 -8.59 11.13
C LEU A 330 -14.53 -8.31 9.89
N ASP A 331 -14.17 -7.25 9.11
CA ASP A 331 -14.89 -6.91 7.87
C ASP A 331 -14.96 -8.10 6.89
N ASN A 332 -16.03 -8.14 6.07
CA ASN A 332 -16.24 -9.21 5.09
C ASN A 332 -15.40 -9.04 3.81
N GLY A 333 -14.65 -7.94 3.68
CA GLY A 333 -13.91 -7.63 2.46
C GLY A 333 -12.77 -8.62 2.17
N PRO A 334 -12.60 -9.03 0.91
CA PRO A 334 -11.44 -9.83 0.53
C PRO A 334 -10.17 -9.00 0.64
N LYS A 335 -9.08 -9.62 1.07
CA LYS A 335 -7.75 -9.01 0.99
C LYS A 335 -7.06 -9.38 -0.33
N TRP A 336 -7.43 -10.51 -0.92
CA TRP A 336 -6.97 -10.90 -2.24
C TRP A 336 -8.03 -11.73 -2.99
N ALA A 337 -7.84 -11.84 -4.30
CA ALA A 337 -8.72 -12.64 -5.15
C ALA A 337 -7.94 -13.39 -6.24
N LEU A 338 -8.40 -14.58 -6.58
CA LEU A 338 -7.99 -15.29 -7.77
C LEU A 338 -8.89 -14.85 -8.94
N TRP A 339 -8.28 -14.30 -9.98
CA TRP A 339 -8.97 -14.06 -11.26
C TRP A 339 -8.56 -15.14 -12.26
N PRO A 340 -9.38 -16.19 -12.45
CA PRO A 340 -9.02 -17.35 -13.27
C PRO A 340 -8.57 -16.93 -14.68
N ASN A 341 -7.48 -17.51 -15.15
CA ASN A 341 -6.82 -17.25 -16.44
C ASN A 341 -6.21 -15.83 -16.60
N VAL A 342 -6.31 -14.96 -15.60
CA VAL A 342 -5.81 -13.58 -15.68
C VAL A 342 -4.66 -13.34 -14.70
N GLY A 343 -4.82 -13.76 -13.46
CA GLY A 343 -3.82 -13.52 -12.42
C GLY A 343 -4.39 -13.46 -11.02
N VAL A 344 -3.76 -12.65 -10.16
CA VAL A 344 -4.12 -12.48 -8.75
C VAL A 344 -4.33 -10.99 -8.45
N LEU A 345 -5.37 -10.68 -7.69
CA LEU A 345 -5.68 -9.35 -7.21
C LEU A 345 -5.40 -9.23 -5.72
N SER A 346 -4.89 -8.08 -5.31
CA SER A 346 -4.67 -7.74 -3.90
C SER A 346 -5.37 -6.43 -3.58
N PHE A 347 -6.03 -6.36 -2.44
CA PHE A 347 -6.83 -5.22 -2.02
C PHE A 347 -6.31 -4.64 -0.70
N GLY A 348 -6.36 -3.32 -0.57
CA GLY A 348 -6.00 -2.61 0.66
C GLY A 348 -6.76 -1.30 0.79
N ARG A 349 -7.03 -0.87 2.03
CA ARG A 349 -7.64 0.44 2.31
C ARG A 349 -6.70 1.60 1.97
N THR A 350 -5.41 1.33 1.88
CA THR A 350 -4.38 2.26 1.39
C THR A 350 -3.59 1.63 0.26
N ASN A 351 -2.87 2.45 -0.50
CA ASN A 351 -1.95 1.97 -1.51
C ASN A 351 -0.81 1.13 -0.90
N LYS A 352 -0.38 1.49 0.32
CA LYS A 352 0.62 0.73 1.09
C LYS A 352 0.09 -0.67 1.42
N ASP A 353 -1.11 -0.79 1.97
CA ASP A 353 -1.69 -2.09 2.34
C ASP A 353 -1.91 -2.98 1.13
N ALA A 354 -2.43 -2.42 0.03
CA ALA A 354 -2.61 -3.17 -1.21
C ALA A 354 -1.29 -3.73 -1.77
N ASN A 355 -0.19 -2.98 -1.63
CA ASN A 355 1.15 -3.45 -2.02
C ASN A 355 1.67 -4.52 -1.06
N ILE A 356 1.49 -4.37 0.27
CA ILE A 356 1.85 -5.39 1.26
C ILE A 356 1.16 -6.72 0.93
N VAL A 357 -0.16 -6.68 0.72
CA VAL A 357 -0.93 -7.88 0.35
C VAL A 357 -0.46 -8.46 -0.98
N LYS A 358 -0.15 -7.61 -1.97
CA LYS A 358 0.39 -8.04 -3.27
C LYS A 358 1.71 -8.77 -3.12
N ASP A 359 2.63 -8.25 -2.31
CA ASP A 359 3.94 -8.85 -2.11
C ASP A 359 3.80 -10.20 -1.39
N ILE A 360 3.02 -10.27 -0.33
CA ILE A 360 2.72 -11.53 0.37
C ILE A 360 2.11 -12.57 -0.58
N ASN A 361 1.14 -12.18 -1.41
CA ASN A 361 0.51 -13.08 -2.36
C ASN A 361 1.47 -13.60 -3.43
N ASN A 362 2.42 -12.77 -3.89
CA ASN A 362 3.43 -13.19 -4.85
C ASN A 362 4.27 -14.35 -4.30
N HIS A 363 4.66 -14.27 -3.04
CA HIS A 363 5.41 -15.34 -2.36
C HIS A 363 4.54 -16.55 -2.08
N THR A 364 3.30 -16.34 -1.62
CA THR A 364 2.36 -17.43 -1.32
C THR A 364 2.02 -18.27 -2.56
N ILE A 365 1.70 -17.64 -3.71
CA ILE A 365 1.37 -18.40 -4.94
C ILE A 365 2.58 -19.14 -5.52
N ARG A 366 3.78 -18.62 -5.31
CA ARG A 366 5.03 -19.32 -5.66
C ARG A 366 5.19 -20.56 -4.81
N ALA A 367 5.16 -20.42 -3.48
CA ALA A 367 5.30 -21.52 -2.55
C ALA A 367 4.21 -22.60 -2.75
N MET A 368 2.95 -22.20 -3.03
CA MET A 368 1.88 -23.12 -3.39
C MET A 368 2.25 -23.97 -4.61
N GLN A 369 2.80 -23.36 -5.67
CA GLN A 369 3.20 -24.07 -6.89
C GLN A 369 4.42 -24.98 -6.67
N GLU A 370 5.37 -24.55 -5.84
CA GLU A 370 6.54 -25.34 -5.46
C GLU A 370 6.12 -26.55 -4.62
N SER A 371 5.27 -26.35 -3.63
CA SER A 371 4.74 -27.43 -2.76
C SER A 371 3.91 -28.43 -3.55
N GLU A 372 3.03 -27.98 -4.47
CA GLU A 372 2.26 -28.85 -5.38
C GLU A 372 3.18 -29.66 -6.30
N SER A 373 4.28 -29.05 -6.75
CA SER A 373 5.27 -29.75 -7.60
C SER A 373 6.12 -30.75 -6.83
N LEU A 374 6.36 -30.46 -5.54
CA LEU A 374 7.09 -31.36 -4.65
C LEU A 374 6.24 -32.56 -4.21
N HIS A 375 4.97 -32.33 -3.91
CA HIS A 375 3.98 -33.36 -3.57
C HIS A 375 2.55 -32.80 -3.57
N LYS A 376 2.18 -31.95 -2.58
CA LYS A 376 0.89 -31.32 -2.38
C LYS A 376 1.04 -30.15 -1.42
N TRP A 377 0.35 -29.05 -1.65
CA TRP A 377 0.22 -27.96 -0.70
C TRP A 377 -0.60 -28.38 0.52
N LYS A 378 -0.05 -28.21 1.72
CA LYS A 378 -0.69 -28.50 3.00
C LYS A 378 -0.28 -27.45 4.03
N PRO A 379 -0.93 -26.27 4.05
CA PRO A 379 -0.68 -25.24 5.05
C PRO A 379 -1.30 -25.62 6.40
N LEU A 380 -1.26 -24.68 7.35
CA LEU A 380 -1.95 -24.82 8.63
C LEU A 380 -3.47 -24.97 8.43
N PRO A 381 -4.14 -25.76 9.29
CA PRO A 381 -5.60 -25.92 9.25
C PRO A 381 -6.32 -24.63 9.67
N GLU A 382 -7.59 -24.49 9.25
CA GLU A 382 -8.39 -23.28 9.45
C GLU A 382 -8.50 -22.84 10.91
N ASN A 383 -8.64 -23.77 11.86
CA ASN A 383 -8.69 -23.43 13.28
C ASN A 383 -7.40 -22.80 13.79
N LYS A 384 -6.23 -23.25 13.31
CA LYS A 384 -4.94 -22.65 13.69
C LYS A 384 -4.72 -21.28 13.04
N LEU A 385 -5.22 -21.08 11.83
CA LEU A 385 -5.25 -19.76 11.20
C LEU A 385 -6.20 -18.81 11.93
N PHE A 386 -7.35 -19.30 12.42
CA PHE A 386 -8.29 -18.52 13.20
C PHE A 386 -7.67 -18.04 14.51
N GLU A 387 -6.98 -18.93 15.25
CA GLU A 387 -6.26 -18.57 16.47
C GLU A 387 -5.33 -17.38 16.26
N ILE A 388 -4.62 -17.31 15.13
CA ILE A 388 -3.72 -16.21 14.79
C ILE A 388 -4.49 -14.97 14.27
N GLU A 389 -5.46 -15.16 13.37
CA GLU A 389 -6.22 -14.02 12.78
C GLU A 389 -6.94 -13.22 13.86
N TYR A 390 -7.44 -13.89 14.89
CA TYR A 390 -8.17 -13.28 16.01
C TYR A 390 -7.33 -13.17 17.29
N TRP A 391 -6.01 -13.42 17.18
CA TRP A 391 -5.11 -13.23 18.31
C TRP A 391 -5.02 -11.76 18.70
N GLU A 392 -5.18 -11.48 20.00
CA GLU A 392 -5.24 -10.12 20.52
C GLU A 392 -4.01 -9.29 20.13
N LEU A 393 -2.81 -9.88 20.15
CA LEU A 393 -1.56 -9.21 19.79
C LEU A 393 -1.48 -8.91 18.28
N GLU A 394 -2.02 -9.74 17.42
CA GLU A 394 -2.10 -9.48 15.99
C GLU A 394 -3.17 -8.43 15.67
N GLN A 395 -4.32 -8.49 16.35
CA GLN A 395 -5.37 -7.47 16.23
C GLN A 395 -4.89 -6.08 16.68
N ALA A 396 -4.03 -6.01 17.72
CA ALA A 396 -3.44 -4.75 18.17
C ALA A 396 -2.59 -4.06 17.07
N LYS A 397 -1.93 -4.83 16.20
CA LYS A 397 -1.19 -4.29 15.04
C LYS A 397 -2.11 -3.58 14.04
N LEU A 398 -3.35 -4.05 13.89
CA LEU A 398 -4.37 -3.45 13.00
C LEU A 398 -5.06 -2.24 13.64
N LYS A 399 -5.25 -2.23 14.96
CA LYS A 399 -5.88 -1.11 15.69
C LYS A 399 -5.02 0.16 15.73
N ASN A 400 -3.71 0.03 15.58
CA ASN A 400 -2.79 1.17 15.46
C ASN A 400 -2.89 1.90 14.10
N GLU A 401 -3.84 1.55 13.24
CA GLU A 401 -4.14 2.32 12.04
C GLU A 401 -4.67 3.70 12.45
N LYS A 402 -3.98 4.73 11.97
CA LYS A 402 -4.30 6.15 12.17
C LYS A 402 -5.75 6.46 11.78
N ILE A 403 -6.26 7.57 12.28
CA ILE A 403 -7.59 8.11 11.92
C ILE A 403 -7.84 7.94 10.42
N LYS A 404 -8.98 7.35 10.06
CA LYS A 404 -9.39 7.17 8.67
C LYS A 404 -9.49 8.54 7.99
N LEU A 405 -8.65 8.76 6.97
CA LEU A 405 -8.67 9.98 6.18
C LEU A 405 -9.88 10.01 5.23
N PRO A 406 -10.43 11.22 4.92
CA PRO A 406 -11.68 11.36 4.15
C PRO A 406 -11.70 10.65 2.79
N PHE A 407 -10.57 10.65 2.07
CA PHE A 407 -10.46 10.01 0.74
C PHE A 407 -9.63 8.73 0.74
N GLN A 408 -9.46 8.10 1.89
CA GLN A 408 -8.69 6.87 2.01
C GLN A 408 -9.26 5.76 1.12
N GLY A 409 -8.40 5.17 0.28
CA GLY A 409 -8.77 4.11 -0.65
C GLY A 409 -9.42 4.61 -1.96
N GLN A 410 -9.69 5.90 -2.09
CA GLN A 410 -10.21 6.51 -3.32
C GLN A 410 -9.10 6.89 -4.28
N ILE A 411 -9.44 6.94 -5.57
CA ILE A 411 -8.51 7.22 -6.67
C ILE A 411 -9.02 8.45 -7.43
N ALA A 412 -8.18 9.48 -7.50
CA ALA A 412 -8.46 10.71 -8.23
C ALA A 412 -7.60 10.84 -9.49
N LEU A 413 -8.20 11.34 -10.56
CA LEU A 413 -7.51 11.82 -11.75
C LEU A 413 -7.55 13.34 -11.77
N VAL A 414 -6.38 13.98 -11.84
CA VAL A 414 -6.24 15.44 -11.91
C VAL A 414 -5.53 15.80 -13.21
N THR A 415 -6.13 16.67 -14.02
CA THR A 415 -5.53 17.15 -15.27
C THR A 415 -4.84 18.50 -15.07
N GLY A 416 -3.73 18.77 -15.75
CA GLY A 416 -2.91 19.97 -15.52
C GLY A 416 -2.25 19.94 -14.13
N ALA A 417 -1.80 18.76 -13.69
CA ALA A 417 -1.33 18.53 -12.32
C ALA A 417 0.15 18.86 -12.09
N ALA A 418 0.88 19.33 -13.12
CA ALA A 418 2.29 19.69 -12.96
C ALA A 418 2.49 21.05 -12.31
N SER A 419 1.49 21.95 -12.33
CA SER A 419 1.61 23.30 -11.78
C SER A 419 0.25 23.88 -11.32
N GLY A 420 0.26 25.05 -10.69
CA GLY A 420 -0.87 25.89 -10.39
C GLY A 420 -2.01 25.21 -9.63
N ILE A 421 -3.25 25.43 -10.07
CA ILE A 421 -4.47 24.90 -9.44
C ILE A 421 -4.47 23.36 -9.43
N GLY A 422 -4.07 22.72 -10.54
CA GLY A 422 -4.04 21.26 -10.63
C GLY A 422 -3.06 20.63 -9.63
N LEU A 423 -1.88 21.20 -9.47
CA LEU A 423 -0.88 20.78 -8.49
C LEU A 423 -1.42 20.93 -7.05
N SER A 424 -2.07 22.06 -6.76
CA SER A 424 -2.67 22.31 -5.44
C SER A 424 -3.83 21.35 -5.15
N CYS A 425 -4.67 21.02 -6.14
CA CYS A 425 -5.71 20.00 -6.01
C CYS A 425 -5.09 18.62 -5.72
N ALA A 426 -4.05 18.24 -6.45
CA ALA A 426 -3.34 16.99 -6.21
C ALA A 426 -2.78 16.92 -4.79
N LYS A 427 -2.14 17.99 -4.32
CA LYS A 427 -1.62 18.09 -2.95
C LYS A 427 -2.72 17.95 -1.91
N SER A 428 -3.79 18.74 -2.01
CA SER A 428 -4.90 18.68 -1.05
C SER A 428 -5.51 17.28 -0.96
N LEU A 429 -5.66 16.56 -2.09
CA LEU A 429 -6.18 15.20 -2.11
C LEU A 429 -5.22 14.19 -1.47
N LEU A 430 -3.92 14.30 -1.73
CA LEU A 430 -2.89 13.45 -1.12
C LEU A 430 -2.85 13.60 0.39
N ASP A 431 -2.90 14.85 0.88
CA ASP A 431 -2.90 15.18 2.31
C ASP A 431 -4.14 14.58 3.03
N HIS A 432 -5.21 14.29 2.30
CA HIS A 432 -6.45 13.69 2.80
C HIS A 432 -6.62 12.20 2.46
N GLY A 433 -5.52 11.52 2.07
CA GLY A 433 -5.46 10.06 1.92
C GLY A 433 -5.87 9.50 0.56
N CYS A 434 -6.15 10.35 -0.42
CA CYS A 434 -6.45 9.92 -1.79
C CYS A 434 -5.20 9.37 -2.50
N VAL A 435 -5.39 8.43 -3.40
CA VAL A 435 -4.39 8.10 -4.42
C VAL A 435 -4.64 8.98 -5.64
N VAL A 436 -3.61 9.71 -6.09
CA VAL A 436 -3.75 10.69 -7.16
C VAL A 436 -2.97 10.28 -8.40
N ALA A 437 -3.65 10.23 -9.53
CA ALA A 437 -3.05 10.16 -10.86
C ALA A 437 -3.06 11.55 -11.47
N GLY A 438 -1.90 12.20 -11.52
CA GLY A 438 -1.72 13.49 -12.18
C GLY A 438 -1.41 13.30 -13.66
N ILE A 439 -2.09 14.02 -14.55
CA ILE A 439 -1.74 14.06 -15.97
C ILE A 439 -1.42 15.47 -16.43
N ASP A 440 -0.38 15.58 -17.24
CA ASP A 440 0.04 16.85 -17.82
C ASP A 440 0.80 16.61 -19.14
N LYS A 441 0.81 17.60 -20.04
CA LYS A 441 1.70 17.60 -21.21
C LYS A 441 3.15 17.88 -20.84
N ASN A 442 3.37 18.63 -19.73
CA ASN A 442 4.69 18.93 -19.20
C ASN A 442 5.32 17.66 -18.63
N PRO A 443 6.53 17.25 -19.12
CA PRO A 443 7.20 16.06 -18.63
C PRO A 443 7.57 16.09 -17.14
N ASN A 444 7.66 17.26 -16.52
CA ASN A 444 7.93 17.42 -15.10
C ASN A 444 6.88 16.70 -14.21
N ILE A 445 5.69 16.42 -14.75
CA ILE A 445 4.68 15.61 -14.05
C ILE A 445 5.21 14.25 -13.61
N LEU A 446 6.21 13.70 -14.28
CA LEU A 446 6.79 12.39 -13.96
C LEU A 446 7.62 12.40 -12.66
N SER A 447 8.22 13.55 -12.32
CA SER A 447 9.00 13.76 -11.10
C SER A 447 8.23 14.53 -10.00
N THR A 448 7.04 15.05 -10.33
CA THR A 448 6.17 15.70 -9.33
C THR A 448 5.81 14.70 -8.24
N TYR A 449 6.05 15.05 -6.97
CA TYR A 449 5.81 14.18 -5.80
C TYR A 449 6.42 12.78 -5.92
N GLU A 450 7.63 12.63 -6.51
CA GLU A 450 8.29 11.34 -6.76
C GLU A 450 8.39 10.45 -5.52
N GLU A 451 8.65 11.04 -4.35
CA GLU A 451 8.73 10.31 -3.07
C GLU A 451 7.36 9.87 -2.53
N ASN A 452 6.27 10.46 -3.00
CA ASN A 452 4.93 10.14 -2.51
C ASN A 452 4.34 8.94 -3.26
N LYS A 453 4.38 7.77 -2.64
CA LYS A 453 3.88 6.51 -3.21
C LYS A 453 2.37 6.52 -3.55
N ASN A 454 1.62 7.52 -3.07
CA ASN A 454 0.20 7.71 -3.41
C ASN A 454 0.00 8.59 -4.65
N PHE A 455 1.07 9.18 -5.20
CA PHE A 455 1.03 9.93 -6.45
C PHE A 455 1.60 9.12 -7.61
N SER A 456 1.07 9.35 -8.81
CA SER A 456 1.72 8.95 -10.07
C SER A 456 1.44 9.96 -11.16
N GLY A 457 2.51 10.51 -11.72
CA GLY A 457 2.47 11.37 -12.89
C GLY A 457 2.39 10.58 -14.19
N PHE A 458 1.63 11.10 -15.16
CA PHE A 458 1.55 10.56 -16.52
C PHE A 458 1.65 11.71 -17.53
N LYS A 459 2.63 11.64 -18.42
CA LYS A 459 2.70 12.58 -19.54
C LYS A 459 1.57 12.29 -20.52
N CYS A 460 0.67 13.25 -20.73
CA CYS A 460 -0.49 13.12 -21.60
C CYS A 460 -0.95 14.49 -22.09
N ASP A 461 -1.12 14.61 -23.41
CA ASP A 461 -1.80 15.74 -24.02
C ASP A 461 -3.32 15.48 -24.00
N VAL A 462 -4.05 16.29 -23.25
CA VAL A 462 -5.50 16.15 -23.06
C VAL A 462 -6.30 16.49 -24.33
N THR A 463 -5.71 17.18 -25.29
CA THR A 463 -6.33 17.45 -26.60
C THR A 463 -6.31 16.20 -27.48
N ASN A 464 -5.42 15.24 -27.22
CA ASN A 464 -5.34 13.98 -27.93
C ASN A 464 -6.21 12.88 -27.27
N SER A 465 -7.39 12.65 -27.82
CA SER A 465 -8.37 11.66 -27.29
C SER A 465 -7.80 10.25 -27.15
N SER A 466 -6.92 9.81 -28.06
CA SER A 466 -6.30 8.48 -28.02
C SER A 466 -5.29 8.35 -26.88
N GLN A 467 -4.47 9.40 -26.62
CA GLN A 467 -3.58 9.45 -25.47
C GLN A 467 -4.36 9.44 -24.17
N VAL A 468 -5.42 10.24 -24.07
CA VAL A 468 -6.32 10.28 -22.91
C VAL A 468 -6.88 8.88 -22.61
N LYS A 469 -7.47 8.23 -23.61
CA LYS A 469 -8.02 6.86 -23.49
C LYS A 469 -6.98 5.86 -22.99
N SER A 470 -5.77 5.89 -23.57
CA SER A 470 -4.67 4.99 -23.19
C SER A 470 -4.18 5.26 -21.76
N THR A 471 -4.04 6.54 -21.39
CA THR A 471 -3.55 6.94 -20.06
C THR A 471 -4.55 6.57 -18.97
N ILE A 472 -5.84 6.80 -19.15
CA ILE A 472 -6.88 6.39 -18.20
C ILE A 472 -6.86 4.87 -18.00
N LYS A 473 -6.71 4.07 -19.07
CA LYS A 473 -6.57 2.62 -18.95
C LYS A 473 -5.35 2.22 -18.11
N LYS A 474 -4.20 2.89 -18.29
CA LYS A 474 -2.99 2.64 -17.48
C LYS A 474 -3.23 2.96 -16.00
N ILE A 475 -3.92 4.06 -15.70
CA ILE A 475 -4.29 4.45 -14.34
C ILE A 475 -5.17 3.38 -13.68
N VAL A 476 -6.21 2.94 -14.38
CA VAL A 476 -7.12 1.89 -13.89
C VAL A 476 -6.39 0.57 -13.68
N LEU A 477 -5.50 0.17 -14.57
CA LEU A 477 -4.68 -1.04 -14.40
C LEU A 477 -3.71 -0.93 -13.20
N LYS A 478 -3.25 0.28 -12.87
CA LYS A 478 -2.32 0.53 -11.75
C LYS A 478 -3.00 0.51 -10.39
N TYR A 479 -4.26 1.01 -10.29
CA TYR A 479 -4.94 1.23 -9.02
C TYR A 479 -6.27 0.49 -8.86
N GLY A 480 -6.79 -0.06 -9.96
CA GLY A 480 -8.02 -0.85 -9.97
C GLY A 480 -9.29 -0.09 -10.36
N GLY A 481 -9.27 1.23 -10.50
CA GLY A 481 -10.47 2.01 -10.81
C GLY A 481 -10.23 3.51 -10.88
N LEU A 482 -11.34 4.26 -10.81
CA LEU A 482 -11.36 5.72 -10.74
C LEU A 482 -12.61 6.16 -9.98
N ASP A 483 -12.43 7.08 -9.02
CA ASP A 483 -13.52 7.58 -8.17
C ASP A 483 -13.78 9.08 -8.37
N LYS A 484 -12.71 9.87 -8.55
CA LYS A 484 -12.78 11.33 -8.63
C LYS A 484 -12.11 11.82 -9.91
N LEU A 485 -12.71 12.82 -10.55
CA LEU A 485 -12.13 13.49 -11.70
C LEU A 485 -12.08 15.00 -11.44
N ILE A 486 -10.90 15.58 -11.47
CA ILE A 486 -10.66 17.01 -11.47
C ILE A 486 -10.17 17.41 -12.86
N SER A 487 -11.08 17.98 -13.67
CA SER A 487 -10.80 18.41 -15.03
C SER A 487 -10.40 19.89 -15.01
N ASN A 488 -9.08 20.13 -14.91
CA ASN A 488 -8.50 21.44 -14.68
C ASN A 488 -7.65 21.95 -15.86
N ALA A 489 -6.99 21.06 -16.62
CA ALA A 489 -6.10 21.46 -17.70
C ALA A 489 -6.73 22.48 -18.64
N GLY A 490 -6.03 23.56 -18.90
CA GLY A 490 -6.46 24.63 -19.79
C GLY A 490 -5.33 25.63 -20.02
N VAL A 491 -5.49 26.51 -20.98
CA VAL A 491 -4.52 27.55 -21.32
C VAL A 491 -5.24 28.88 -21.42
N PHE A 492 -4.71 29.91 -20.75
CA PHE A 492 -5.18 31.26 -20.96
C PHE A 492 -4.50 31.83 -22.22
N PRO A 493 -5.25 32.12 -23.31
CA PRO A 493 -4.67 32.59 -24.55
C PRO A 493 -4.26 34.06 -24.47
N GLU A 494 -3.46 34.50 -25.44
CA GLU A 494 -3.18 35.93 -25.65
C GLU A 494 -4.46 36.72 -25.83
N SER A 495 -4.43 37.96 -25.35
CA SER A 495 -5.58 38.91 -25.49
C SER A 495 -5.70 39.38 -26.93
N ILE A 496 -6.75 38.95 -27.62
CA ILE A 496 -7.02 39.30 -29.04
C ILE A 496 -8.49 39.69 -29.14
N ASN A 497 -8.76 40.83 -29.80
CA ASN A 497 -10.14 41.25 -30.07
C ASN A 497 -10.86 40.25 -30.99
N LEU A 498 -12.15 40.07 -30.77
CA LEU A 498 -12.96 39.04 -31.41
C LEU A 498 -12.88 39.07 -32.94
N ALA A 499 -12.88 40.28 -33.55
CA ALA A 499 -12.76 40.46 -34.99
C ALA A 499 -11.40 40.11 -35.57
N SER A 500 -10.35 40.02 -34.74
CA SER A 500 -8.98 39.83 -35.15
C SER A 500 -8.42 38.43 -34.84
N ILE A 501 -9.22 37.53 -34.29
CA ILE A 501 -8.78 36.20 -33.90
C ILE A 501 -8.55 35.35 -35.14
N PRO A 502 -7.29 34.84 -35.39
CA PRO A 502 -7.04 33.92 -36.48
C PRO A 502 -7.80 32.60 -36.30
N GLU A 503 -8.33 32.04 -37.40
CA GLU A 503 -9.11 30.77 -37.36
C GLU A 503 -8.34 29.63 -36.70
N LYS A 504 -7.06 29.50 -36.96
CA LYS A 504 -6.20 28.51 -36.34
C LYS A 504 -6.14 28.66 -34.82
N LYS A 505 -6.01 29.89 -34.34
CA LYS A 505 -5.99 30.22 -32.90
C LYS A 505 -7.33 29.91 -32.22
N TRP A 506 -8.42 30.30 -32.88
CA TRP A 506 -9.78 29.97 -32.47
C TRP A 506 -9.96 28.48 -32.23
N LYS A 507 -9.58 27.63 -33.21
CA LYS A 507 -9.66 26.17 -33.10
C LYS A 507 -8.80 25.62 -31.97
N GLN A 508 -7.57 26.10 -31.81
CA GLN A 508 -6.64 25.68 -30.76
C GLN A 508 -7.16 26.00 -29.34
N ASP A 509 -7.73 27.20 -29.17
CA ASP A 509 -8.24 27.64 -27.88
C ASP A 509 -9.48 26.83 -27.46
N LEU A 510 -10.39 26.54 -28.39
CA LEU A 510 -11.54 25.66 -28.16
C LEU A 510 -11.07 24.22 -27.87
N GLU A 511 -10.10 23.71 -28.61
CA GLU A 511 -9.56 22.37 -28.38
C GLU A 511 -8.96 22.24 -26.98
N SER A 512 -8.18 23.23 -26.54
CA SER A 512 -7.51 23.20 -25.24
C SER A 512 -8.44 23.45 -24.06
N ASN A 513 -9.46 24.31 -24.19
CA ASN A 513 -10.29 24.79 -23.06
C ASN A 513 -11.73 24.24 -23.03
N LEU A 514 -12.13 23.45 -24.05
CA LEU A 514 -13.45 22.82 -24.12
C LEU A 514 -13.35 21.35 -24.55
N THR A 515 -12.83 21.07 -25.75
CA THR A 515 -12.83 19.70 -26.31
C THR A 515 -12.01 18.73 -25.47
N SER A 516 -10.88 19.20 -24.90
CA SER A 516 -10.05 18.41 -24.00
C SER A 516 -10.80 17.91 -22.77
N HIS A 517 -11.66 18.76 -22.17
CA HIS A 517 -12.50 18.38 -21.04
C HIS A 517 -13.54 17.32 -21.39
N HIS A 518 -14.10 17.39 -22.62
CA HIS A 518 -14.97 16.35 -23.15
C HIS A 518 -14.23 15.03 -23.32
N HIS A 519 -13.01 15.03 -23.86
CA HIS A 519 -12.20 13.81 -24.01
C HIS A 519 -11.95 13.12 -22.67
N ILE A 520 -11.56 13.89 -21.66
CA ILE A 520 -11.31 13.39 -20.30
C ILE A 520 -12.58 12.82 -19.68
N LEU A 521 -13.69 13.56 -19.74
CA LEU A 521 -14.98 13.10 -19.21
C LEU A 521 -15.43 11.81 -19.88
N LYS A 522 -15.51 11.80 -21.21
CA LYS A 522 -15.95 10.66 -22.04
C LYS A 522 -15.21 9.36 -21.68
N HIS A 523 -13.88 9.44 -21.56
CA HIS A 523 -13.07 8.25 -21.28
C HIS A 523 -13.03 7.86 -19.80
N SER A 524 -13.42 8.76 -18.88
CA SER A 524 -13.50 8.50 -17.43
C SER A 524 -14.83 7.87 -17.01
N ILE A 525 -15.96 8.23 -17.64
CA ILE A 525 -17.31 7.78 -17.28
C ILE A 525 -17.42 6.26 -17.08
N PRO A 526 -16.89 5.39 -17.96
CA PRO A 526 -17.02 3.94 -17.80
C PRO A 526 -16.41 3.41 -16.49
N PHE A 527 -15.42 4.10 -15.95
CA PHE A 527 -14.71 3.75 -14.71
C PHE A 527 -15.32 4.44 -13.49
N LEU A 528 -15.73 5.70 -13.60
CA LEU A 528 -16.48 6.43 -12.58
C LEU A 528 -17.78 5.74 -12.21
N LYS A 529 -18.48 5.12 -13.20
CA LYS A 529 -19.68 4.31 -12.96
C LYS A 529 -19.46 3.17 -11.97
N ASN A 530 -18.22 2.66 -11.87
CA ASN A 530 -17.81 1.62 -10.93
C ASN A 530 -16.98 2.21 -9.76
N GLY A 531 -16.93 3.53 -9.62
CA GLY A 531 -16.22 4.22 -8.56
C GLY A 531 -16.99 4.20 -7.24
N ILE A 532 -16.32 4.61 -6.19
CA ILE A 532 -16.89 4.74 -4.85
C ILE A 532 -17.09 6.22 -4.56
N ASP A 533 -18.34 6.64 -4.34
CA ASP A 533 -18.73 8.04 -4.18
C ASP A 533 -18.18 8.91 -5.31
N SER A 534 -18.55 8.56 -6.55
CA SER A 534 -17.97 9.16 -7.74
C SER A 534 -18.36 10.64 -7.89
N ALA A 535 -17.36 11.47 -8.17
CA ALA A 535 -17.58 12.91 -8.40
C ALA A 535 -16.63 13.47 -9.45
N VAL A 536 -17.14 14.45 -10.19
CA VAL A 536 -16.42 15.24 -11.20
C VAL A 536 -16.48 16.70 -10.82
N VAL A 537 -15.34 17.38 -10.85
CA VAL A 537 -15.30 18.84 -10.74
C VAL A 537 -14.53 19.41 -11.93
N PHE A 538 -15.17 20.33 -12.63
CA PHE A 538 -14.52 21.14 -13.65
C PHE A 538 -13.97 22.42 -13.05
N VAL A 539 -12.82 22.88 -13.58
CA VAL A 539 -12.30 24.21 -13.26
C VAL A 539 -12.66 25.16 -14.40
N GLY A 540 -13.68 25.96 -14.15
CA GLY A 540 -14.17 27.01 -15.02
C GLY A 540 -13.37 28.31 -14.88
N THR A 541 -14.06 29.44 -14.95
CA THR A 541 -13.52 30.78 -14.73
C THR A 541 -14.65 31.77 -14.47
N ARG A 542 -14.39 32.84 -13.74
CA ARG A 542 -15.36 33.93 -13.60
C ARG A 542 -15.69 34.61 -14.94
N ASN A 543 -14.82 34.51 -15.96
CA ASN A 543 -15.09 35.08 -17.29
C ASN A 543 -16.35 34.54 -17.97
N VAL A 544 -16.97 33.50 -17.43
CA VAL A 544 -18.29 33.03 -17.86
C VAL A 544 -19.38 34.04 -17.53
N GLY A 545 -19.38 34.59 -16.32
CA GLY A 545 -20.37 35.61 -15.90
C GLY A 545 -19.93 37.05 -16.20
N ALA A 546 -18.63 37.32 -16.20
CA ALA A 546 -18.06 38.68 -16.39
C ALA A 546 -16.91 38.67 -17.40
N PRO A 547 -17.18 38.47 -18.70
CA PRO A 547 -16.14 38.43 -19.74
C PRO A 547 -15.40 39.77 -19.85
N GLY A 548 -14.10 39.70 -20.11
CA GLY A 548 -13.26 40.86 -20.39
C GLY A 548 -12.95 41.02 -21.88
N PRO A 549 -12.70 42.26 -22.35
CA PRO A 549 -12.21 42.46 -23.72
C PRO A 549 -10.94 41.67 -23.99
N GLY A 550 -10.81 41.11 -25.20
CA GLY A 550 -9.65 40.33 -25.61
C GLY A 550 -9.62 38.86 -25.10
N ALA A 551 -10.55 38.44 -24.24
CA ALA A 551 -10.65 37.07 -23.74
C ALA A 551 -11.75 36.25 -24.48
N GLY A 552 -12.06 36.57 -25.74
CA GLY A 552 -13.24 36.06 -26.44
C GLY A 552 -13.27 34.53 -26.55
N THR A 553 -12.24 33.90 -27.15
CA THR A 553 -12.18 32.43 -27.33
C THR A 553 -12.18 31.69 -25.99
N TYR A 554 -11.46 32.21 -25.00
CA TYR A 554 -11.39 31.62 -23.66
C TYR A 554 -12.76 31.67 -22.95
N SER A 555 -13.40 32.82 -22.94
CA SER A 555 -14.72 33.03 -22.32
C SER A 555 -15.76 32.11 -22.98
N ILE A 556 -15.76 32.02 -24.32
CA ILE A 556 -16.66 31.15 -25.09
C ILE A 556 -16.42 29.68 -24.76
N ALA A 557 -15.17 29.24 -24.77
CA ALA A 557 -14.82 27.86 -24.43
C ALA A 557 -15.24 27.49 -23.00
N LYS A 558 -15.00 28.38 -22.03
CA LYS A 558 -15.35 28.14 -20.61
C LYS A 558 -16.86 28.27 -20.34
N SER A 559 -17.59 29.07 -21.13
CA SER A 559 -19.06 29.05 -21.12
C SER A 559 -19.61 27.73 -21.66
N GLY A 560 -19.03 27.22 -22.76
CA GLY A 560 -19.31 25.89 -23.27
C GLY A 560 -19.01 24.78 -22.25
N LEU A 561 -17.89 24.88 -21.52
CA LEU A 561 -17.52 23.97 -20.44
C LEU A 561 -18.55 24.01 -19.29
N THR A 562 -19.03 25.19 -18.94
CA THR A 562 -20.04 25.37 -17.89
C THR A 562 -21.37 24.70 -18.30
N GLN A 563 -21.79 24.88 -19.54
CA GLN A 563 -22.98 24.20 -20.05
C GLN A 563 -22.77 22.68 -20.13
N MET A 564 -21.59 22.22 -20.53
CA MET A 564 -21.25 20.78 -20.50
C MET A 564 -21.31 20.22 -19.08
N ALA A 565 -20.84 20.94 -18.05
CA ALA A 565 -20.93 20.52 -16.65
C ALA A 565 -22.39 20.35 -16.20
N ARG A 566 -23.30 21.28 -16.60
CA ARG A 566 -24.74 21.20 -16.31
C ARG A 566 -25.39 19.98 -16.98
N LEU A 567 -25.09 19.73 -18.26
CA LEU A 567 -25.57 18.54 -18.97
C LEU A 567 -25.03 17.26 -18.34
N ALA A 568 -23.75 17.21 -18.03
CA ALA A 568 -23.13 16.07 -17.39
C ALA A 568 -23.73 15.79 -15.99
N ALA A 569 -24.09 16.82 -15.23
CA ALA A 569 -24.78 16.64 -13.95
C ALA A 569 -26.14 15.93 -14.11
N ILE A 570 -26.89 16.27 -15.16
CA ILE A 570 -28.19 15.63 -15.47
C ILE A 570 -27.98 14.18 -15.96
N GLU A 571 -27.08 13.99 -16.92
CA GLU A 571 -26.90 12.69 -17.58
C GLU A 571 -26.21 11.64 -16.68
N LEU A 572 -25.33 12.09 -15.76
CA LEU A 572 -24.55 11.19 -14.92
C LEU A 572 -25.17 10.95 -13.53
N ALA A 573 -26.16 11.73 -13.13
CA ALA A 573 -26.88 11.53 -11.86
C ALA A 573 -27.52 10.12 -11.75
N PRO A 574 -28.16 9.55 -12.79
CA PRO A 574 -28.67 8.16 -12.73
C PRO A 574 -27.57 7.11 -12.54
N LEU A 575 -26.31 7.45 -12.82
CA LEU A 575 -25.15 6.60 -12.60
C LEU A 575 -24.51 6.83 -11.22
N ASN A 576 -25.15 7.65 -10.37
CA ASN A 576 -24.64 8.05 -9.05
C ASN A 576 -23.28 8.76 -9.13
N ILE A 577 -23.09 9.62 -10.15
CA ILE A 577 -21.90 10.45 -10.35
C ILE A 577 -22.33 11.92 -10.18
N ARG A 578 -21.78 12.61 -9.21
CA ARG A 578 -21.99 14.05 -9.00
C ARG A 578 -21.08 14.85 -9.93
N VAL A 579 -21.57 15.94 -10.48
CA VAL A 579 -20.80 16.82 -11.36
C VAL A 579 -21.01 18.27 -10.93
N ASN A 580 -19.93 18.97 -10.63
CA ASN A 580 -19.94 20.37 -10.22
C ASN A 580 -18.83 21.14 -10.96
N ILE A 581 -18.87 22.48 -10.87
CA ILE A 581 -17.87 23.35 -11.46
C ILE A 581 -17.51 24.47 -10.48
N VAL A 582 -16.23 24.80 -10.40
CA VAL A 582 -15.73 26.00 -9.70
C VAL A 582 -15.35 27.09 -10.71
N HIS A 583 -15.59 28.35 -10.36
CA HIS A 583 -15.27 29.52 -11.18
C HIS A 583 -14.23 30.39 -10.47
N PRO A 584 -12.93 30.08 -10.57
CA PRO A 584 -11.89 30.93 -10.00
C PRO A 584 -11.82 32.31 -10.73
N ASP A 585 -11.48 33.34 -9.99
CA ASP A 585 -10.90 34.55 -10.54
C ASP A 585 -9.39 34.54 -10.37
N CYS A 586 -8.70 35.39 -11.04
CA CYS A 586 -7.25 35.70 -10.95
C CYS A 586 -6.48 34.98 -9.84
N VAL A 587 -6.02 33.76 -10.12
CA VAL A 587 -5.27 32.94 -9.16
C VAL A 587 -3.79 33.29 -9.29
N TYR A 588 -3.36 34.26 -8.47
CA TYR A 588 -2.11 34.99 -8.65
C TYR A 588 -0.81 34.18 -8.38
N ASP A 589 -0.89 33.08 -7.67
CA ASP A 589 0.22 32.16 -7.38
C ASP A 589 0.46 31.10 -8.50
N THR A 590 -0.14 31.31 -9.69
CA THR A 590 0.07 30.44 -10.86
C THR A 590 1.05 31.08 -11.86
N GLU A 591 1.69 30.25 -12.68
CA GLU A 591 2.70 30.66 -13.67
C GLU A 591 2.18 31.69 -14.71
N ILE A 592 0.87 31.86 -14.84
CA ILE A 592 0.24 32.84 -15.74
C ILE A 592 0.54 34.27 -15.27
N TRP A 593 0.65 34.48 -13.97
CA TRP A 593 0.79 35.80 -13.35
C TRP A 593 2.27 36.12 -13.09
N THR A 594 3.03 36.32 -14.17
CA THR A 594 4.40 36.83 -14.06
C THR A 594 4.40 38.29 -13.62
N GLU A 595 5.50 38.75 -13.03
CA GLU A 595 5.66 40.15 -12.61
C GLU A 595 5.40 41.12 -13.79
N LYS A 596 5.83 40.75 -15.00
CA LYS A 596 5.55 41.51 -16.23
C LYS A 596 4.04 41.65 -16.47
N VAL A 597 3.31 40.52 -16.39
CA VAL A 597 1.85 40.53 -16.60
C VAL A 597 1.13 41.38 -15.53
N LEU A 598 1.54 41.26 -14.27
CA LEU A 598 0.98 42.04 -13.18
C LEU A 598 1.23 43.54 -13.39
N ASN A 599 2.44 43.94 -13.76
CA ASN A 599 2.80 45.33 -14.08
C ASN A 599 1.99 45.90 -15.27
N GLU A 600 1.85 45.14 -16.35
CA GLU A 600 1.07 45.55 -17.51
C GLU A 600 -0.41 45.76 -17.15
N ARG A 601 -0.98 44.82 -16.38
CA ARG A 601 -2.38 44.89 -15.98
C ARG A 601 -2.66 46.02 -14.97
N SER A 602 -1.83 46.19 -13.93
CA SER A 602 -2.00 47.28 -12.97
C SER A 602 -1.92 48.65 -13.63
N LYS A 603 -0.95 48.84 -14.57
CA LYS A 603 -0.87 50.08 -15.36
C LYS A 603 -2.12 50.33 -16.23
N GLN A 604 -2.67 49.27 -16.86
CA GLN A 604 -3.89 49.39 -17.65
C GLN A 604 -5.09 49.90 -16.84
N TYR A 605 -5.16 49.58 -15.54
CA TYR A 605 -6.20 50.02 -14.63
C TYR A 605 -5.84 51.29 -13.85
N GLY A 606 -4.60 51.80 -13.98
CA GLY A 606 -4.13 52.98 -13.27
C GLY A 606 -3.98 52.80 -11.76
N ILE A 607 -3.72 51.58 -11.30
CA ILE A 607 -3.61 51.20 -9.88
C ILE A 607 -2.31 50.48 -9.60
N THR A 608 -1.94 50.33 -8.33
CA THR A 608 -0.76 49.53 -7.92
C THR A 608 -0.99 48.04 -8.12
N ILE A 609 0.10 47.22 -8.13
CA ILE A 609 -0.04 45.77 -8.16
C ILE A 609 -0.82 45.27 -6.93
N GLU A 610 -0.57 45.81 -5.74
CA GLU A 610 -1.26 45.43 -4.51
C GLU A 610 -2.77 45.69 -4.60
N GLU A 611 -3.16 46.83 -5.08
CA GLU A 611 -4.56 47.17 -5.34
C GLU A 611 -5.17 46.26 -6.41
N TYR A 612 -4.39 45.93 -7.46
CA TYR A 612 -4.86 45.06 -8.52
C TYR A 612 -5.13 43.62 -8.01
N ILE A 613 -4.27 43.05 -7.19
CA ILE A 613 -4.40 41.66 -6.69
C ILE A 613 -5.44 41.54 -5.55
N SER A 614 -5.78 42.67 -4.89
CA SER A 614 -6.76 42.75 -3.78
C SER A 614 -8.05 43.44 -4.16
N ARG A 615 -8.38 43.57 -5.45
CA ARG A 615 -9.54 44.32 -5.93
C ARG A 615 -10.91 43.66 -5.71
N ASN A 616 -10.94 42.37 -5.29
CA ASN A 616 -12.19 41.71 -4.94
C ASN A 616 -12.80 42.29 -3.64
N LEU A 617 -14.07 41.93 -3.33
CA LEU A 617 -14.80 42.50 -2.17
C LEU A 617 -14.12 42.17 -0.83
N LEU A 618 -13.52 40.99 -0.69
CA LEU A 618 -12.79 40.58 0.53
C LEU A 618 -11.43 41.28 0.66
N LYS A 619 -10.98 42.03 -0.35
CA LYS A 619 -9.66 42.68 -0.40
C LYS A 619 -8.51 41.73 -0.13
N LYS A 620 -8.60 40.48 -0.62
CA LYS A 620 -7.60 39.42 -0.44
C LYS A 620 -7.34 38.70 -1.76
N PRO A 621 -6.08 38.37 -2.06
CA PRO A 621 -5.75 37.61 -3.27
C PRO A 621 -6.32 36.18 -3.18
N VAL A 622 -6.78 35.65 -4.31
CA VAL A 622 -7.17 34.25 -4.47
C VAL A 622 -5.94 33.42 -4.81
N SER A 623 -5.78 32.29 -4.15
CA SER A 623 -4.67 31.35 -4.38
C SER A 623 -5.16 30.02 -4.95
N SER A 624 -4.25 29.28 -5.55
CA SER A 624 -4.49 27.91 -6.02
C SER A 624 -4.97 26.98 -4.90
N LYS A 625 -4.50 27.22 -3.66
CA LYS A 625 -4.98 26.51 -2.46
C LYS A 625 -6.46 26.77 -2.17
N ASN A 626 -6.93 28.01 -2.30
CA ASN A 626 -8.36 28.33 -2.08
C ASN A 626 -9.24 27.58 -3.09
N VAL A 627 -8.82 27.51 -4.35
CA VAL A 627 -9.52 26.75 -5.38
C VAL A 627 -9.50 25.25 -5.07
N ALA A 628 -8.35 24.71 -4.66
CA ALA A 628 -8.20 23.30 -4.31
C ALA A 628 -9.11 22.87 -3.15
N GLU A 629 -9.29 23.73 -2.13
CA GLU A 629 -10.20 23.46 -1.00
C GLU A 629 -11.68 23.44 -1.44
N ALA A 630 -12.10 24.36 -2.32
CA ALA A 630 -13.43 24.32 -2.89
C ALA A 630 -13.66 23.04 -3.74
N VAL A 631 -12.69 22.66 -4.55
CA VAL A 631 -12.71 21.40 -5.31
C VAL A 631 -12.80 20.21 -4.36
N ARG A 632 -12.00 20.16 -3.30
CA ARG A 632 -12.01 19.08 -2.30
C ARG A 632 -13.37 18.95 -1.62
N PHE A 633 -13.99 20.07 -1.24
CA PHE A 633 -15.37 20.08 -0.71
C PHE A 633 -16.34 19.44 -1.70
N LEU A 634 -16.35 19.88 -2.96
CA LEU A 634 -17.30 19.42 -3.97
C LEU A 634 -17.16 17.93 -4.36
N ILE A 635 -15.97 17.37 -4.23
CA ILE A 635 -15.79 15.92 -4.47
C ILE A 635 -15.95 15.06 -3.22
N GLY A 636 -16.00 15.68 -2.03
CA GLY A 636 -16.06 15.02 -0.73
C GLY A 636 -17.46 14.62 -0.30
N GLU A 637 -17.52 13.88 0.79
CA GLU A 637 -18.76 13.38 1.41
C GLU A 637 -19.64 14.54 1.91
N SER A 638 -19.04 15.64 2.40
CA SER A 638 -19.75 16.81 2.88
C SER A 638 -20.64 17.47 1.82
N SER A 639 -20.39 17.21 0.54
CA SER A 639 -21.21 17.66 -0.59
C SER A 639 -21.97 16.52 -1.28
N SER A 640 -22.25 15.42 -0.58
CA SER A 640 -22.85 14.20 -1.16
C SER A 640 -24.22 14.40 -1.80
N LYS A 641 -24.90 15.51 -1.52
CA LYS A 641 -26.18 15.90 -2.14
C LYS A 641 -26.06 17.08 -3.09
N THR A 642 -24.83 17.48 -3.47
CA THR A 642 -24.57 18.62 -4.35
C THR A 642 -24.13 18.13 -5.73
N THR A 643 -24.93 18.40 -6.76
CA THR A 643 -24.61 18.19 -8.17
C THR A 643 -25.19 19.31 -9.03
N GLY A 644 -24.53 19.69 -10.11
CA GLY A 644 -24.90 20.83 -10.96
C GLY A 644 -24.56 22.21 -10.35
N ALA A 645 -23.87 22.24 -9.21
CA ALA A 645 -23.48 23.50 -8.56
C ALA A 645 -22.35 24.19 -9.33
N GLN A 646 -22.45 25.53 -9.36
CA GLN A 646 -21.45 26.44 -9.90
C GLN A 646 -20.99 27.33 -8.75
N ILE A 647 -19.73 27.15 -8.32
CA ILE A 647 -19.22 27.85 -7.13
C ILE A 647 -18.13 28.84 -7.54
N PRO A 648 -18.33 30.16 -7.36
CA PRO A 648 -17.27 31.14 -7.53
C PRO A 648 -16.22 31.01 -6.43
N VAL A 649 -14.96 31.15 -6.79
CA VAL A 649 -13.80 31.20 -5.88
C VAL A 649 -13.00 32.45 -6.27
N ASP A 650 -13.50 33.62 -5.95
CA ASP A 650 -13.06 34.89 -6.48
C ASP A 650 -12.92 36.01 -5.42
N GLY A 651 -13.22 35.69 -4.16
CA GLY A 651 -13.22 36.69 -3.08
C GLY A 651 -14.38 37.69 -3.15
N GLY A 652 -15.43 37.40 -3.94
CA GLY A 652 -16.52 38.28 -4.27
C GLY A 652 -16.14 39.25 -5.39
N ASN A 653 -16.69 39.03 -6.57
CA ASN A 653 -16.47 39.93 -7.70
C ASN A 653 -17.59 40.96 -7.74
N ASP A 654 -17.24 42.24 -7.74
CA ASP A 654 -18.15 43.37 -7.74
C ASP A 654 -19.09 43.47 -8.96
N ARG A 655 -18.82 42.71 -10.01
CA ARG A 655 -19.59 42.69 -11.26
C ARG A 655 -20.62 41.57 -11.38
N ILE A 656 -20.58 40.58 -10.49
CA ILE A 656 -21.39 39.36 -10.58
C ILE A 656 -21.88 38.83 -9.23
N ILE A 657 -22.19 39.70 -8.31
CA ILE A 657 -22.85 39.29 -7.06
C ILE A 657 -24.32 39.03 -7.30
#